data_52183796408af899b7c19fa632dc2523
#
_entry.id   52183796408af899b7c19fa632dc2523
#
_cell.length_a   1.000
_cell.length_b   1.000
_cell.length_c   1.000
_cell.angle_alpha   90.00
_cell.angle_beta   90.00
_cell.angle_gamma   90.00
#
_symmetry.space_group_name_H-M   'P 1'
#
loop_
_entity.id
_entity.type
_entity.pdbx_description
1 polymer ?
#
loop_
_entity_poly.entity_id
_entity_poly.type
_entity_poly.pdbx_seq_one_letter_code
_entity_poly.pdbx_strand_id
1 'polypeptide(L)'
;MRQSPSGAAGPSARFLLLLAVFALVAAACAPIFGDDDEGADGGDDTPSTQVDGADTDTGDAAEAVEQVVVDARFVDGPCGFEAPLDTSPRCGTVAVPVDWATGEGSIEIAVAVFSSPVANPAADPVVYLEGGPGGHALETARFVNGDLIQPLLERGDLILLDQRGAGLSEPDMSCDEVTALQRELEDSPGQSNDEVTELFHESLRDCRARLEAEGIDLDAFHTVNNAHDIEAVRIALGYEQWNLLGISYGTKLALEVMRQHPDGVRTAIIDSVFPQAVDSVRDNPQTFLNSFDAVVAACAAEPACAAEGDLGQRLIDVVQTFEADPVQVEVQDFLSGTSDDVFVEGDTIVGILTQALYSPYWFTDLPELVAELEDGDTDAVASYLSQQRTNEPFFTDGMFYAIECNEEIVFADPAEVAAAMPADPFGLDETFDFASNNGSSAFGTCEAFGAGTPPAGSNDAVVSDIPTLVMAGGFDPVTPVSWAEQAAETLENSFLVVAPFDSHGVSPGECGMGIVRSFLDDPATEPDASCFDDGAVTFLGAPPAVDLEDFSYDTGFGAELTGVRPSGWEQGDLLGDFYRQESLLDSTLFFQLAGNDNLAPLVDDYLAGVIGITLDEGARVPGPGGRAWNYRQGTNDGLAAEVYDTTINGFPVYVLLVTAEPEVEQQIDDLLLPVLAAIDVQPL
;
A
#
# COMPACT_ATOMS: atom_id res chain seq x y z
N MET A 1 -41.54 27.53 29.67
CA MET A 1 -41.36 26.52 28.66
C MET A 1 -40.56 27.17 27.54
N ARG A 2 -39.26 27.01 27.58
CA ARG A 2 -38.34 27.37 26.51
C ARG A 2 -37.79 26.04 26.02
N GLN A 3 -38.07 25.72 24.75
CA GLN A 3 -37.46 24.62 24.05
C GLN A 3 -36.03 25.05 23.72
N SER A 4 -35.06 24.26 24.14
CA SER A 4 -33.69 24.31 23.68
C SER A 4 -33.64 23.62 22.29
N PRO A 5 -32.92 24.15 21.32
CA PRO A 5 -32.63 23.37 20.09
C PRO A 5 -31.61 22.30 20.45
N SER A 6 -31.92 21.08 20.07
CA SER A 6 -30.94 19.99 20.00
C SER A 6 -29.93 20.37 18.92
N GLY A 7 -28.71 20.64 19.30
CA GLY A 7 -27.59 20.69 18.35
C GLY A 7 -27.36 19.29 17.81
N ALA A 8 -27.44 19.13 16.53
CA ALA A 8 -26.85 18.02 15.84
C ALA A 8 -25.34 18.14 16.04
N ALA A 9 -24.73 17.13 16.61
CA ALA A 9 -23.29 16.97 16.56
C ALA A 9 -22.93 16.76 15.09
N GLY A 10 -22.09 17.63 14.56
CA GLY A 10 -21.50 17.45 13.22
C GLY A 10 -20.44 16.36 13.26
N PRO A 11 -20.09 15.82 12.12
CA PRO A 11 -19.17 14.72 12.00
C PRO A 11 -17.76 15.07 12.53
N SER A 12 -17.12 14.11 13.16
CA SER A 12 -15.78 14.25 13.75
C SER A 12 -14.69 14.04 12.69
N ALA A 13 -13.94 15.07 12.38
CA ALA A 13 -12.94 15.09 11.31
C ALA A 13 -11.56 14.62 11.80
N ARG A 14 -11.47 13.40 12.25
CA ARG A 14 -10.21 12.81 12.76
C ARG A 14 -9.24 12.35 11.68
N PHE A 15 -9.45 12.68 10.39
CA PHE A 15 -8.92 11.86 9.32
C PHE A 15 -8.07 12.51 8.22
N LEU A 16 -7.85 13.79 8.19
CA LEU A 16 -7.15 14.47 7.07
C LEU A 16 -5.60 14.40 7.12
N LEU A 17 -5.04 13.74 8.14
CA LEU A 17 -3.58 13.69 8.34
C LEU A 17 -2.87 12.48 7.71
N LEU A 18 -3.59 11.54 7.12
CA LEU A 18 -3.09 10.24 6.66
C LEU A 18 -2.55 10.20 5.22
N LEU A 19 -2.36 11.32 4.56
CA LEU A 19 -2.02 11.37 3.14
C LEU A 19 -0.57 10.99 2.77
N ALA A 20 0.28 10.62 3.70
CA ALA A 20 1.70 10.52 3.37
C ALA A 20 2.33 9.12 3.38
N VAL A 21 1.76 8.07 3.96
CA VAL A 21 2.58 6.88 4.27
C VAL A 21 2.16 5.56 3.63
N PHE A 22 0.95 5.34 3.10
CA PHE A 22 0.53 3.99 2.66
C PHE A 22 -0.25 3.92 1.35
N ALA A 23 0.35 4.28 0.23
CA ALA A 23 -0.19 3.99 -1.09
C ALA A 23 0.27 2.64 -1.68
N LEU A 24 1.15 1.89 -1.03
CA LEU A 24 1.86 0.78 -1.67
C LEU A 24 1.14 -0.56 -1.65
N VAL A 25 0.06 -0.75 -0.90
CA VAL A 25 -0.49 -2.10 -0.73
C VAL A 25 -2.01 -2.18 -0.75
N ALA A 26 -2.73 -1.07 -0.72
CA ALA A 26 -4.18 -1.05 -0.52
C ALA A 26 -5.05 -1.24 -1.79
N ALA A 27 -4.46 -1.39 -2.97
CA ALA A 27 -5.22 -1.41 -4.22
C ALA A 27 -5.72 -2.81 -4.66
N ALA A 28 -5.48 -3.87 -3.90
CA ALA A 28 -5.72 -5.23 -4.37
C ALA A 28 -7.08 -5.86 -3.98
N CYS A 29 -7.99 -5.13 -3.34
CA CYS A 29 -9.25 -5.74 -2.88
C CYS A 29 -10.43 -4.79 -3.04
N ALA A 30 -10.96 -4.67 -4.24
CA ALA A 30 -12.30 -4.14 -4.44
C ALA A 30 -13.30 -5.31 -4.59
N PRO A 31 -14.44 -5.24 -3.94
CA PRO A 31 -15.36 -6.34 -3.79
C PRO A 31 -16.23 -6.64 -5.00
N ILE A 32 -16.36 -7.90 -5.38
CA ILE A 32 -17.37 -8.34 -6.35
C ILE A 32 -17.84 -9.79 -6.16
N PHE A 33 -19.02 -10.00 -6.23
CA PHE A 33 -20.13 -10.80 -5.75
C PHE A 33 -20.32 -12.22 -6.30
N GLY A 34 -20.90 -13.01 -5.50
CA GLY A 34 -21.21 -14.37 -5.30
C GLY A 34 -22.03 -15.14 -6.30
N ASP A 35 -21.98 -16.36 -6.07
CA ASP A 35 -22.36 -17.48 -6.92
C ASP A 35 -23.74 -18.04 -6.61
N ASP A 36 -24.41 -18.60 -7.57
CA ASP A 36 -25.43 -19.64 -7.36
C ASP A 36 -25.41 -20.73 -8.43
N ASP A 37 -25.19 -21.92 -7.93
CA ASP A 37 -25.15 -23.18 -8.65
C ASP A 37 -26.56 -23.71 -8.94
N GLU A 38 -26.96 -23.84 -10.18
CA GLU A 38 -27.96 -24.84 -10.56
C GLU A 38 -27.54 -25.62 -11.81
N GLY A 39 -27.25 -26.89 -11.55
CA GLY A 39 -26.82 -27.87 -12.49
C GLY A 39 -27.76 -28.11 -13.68
N ALA A 40 -27.18 -28.33 -14.82
CA ALA A 40 -27.78 -29.01 -15.94
C ALA A 40 -26.83 -30.02 -16.56
N ASP A 41 -27.25 -31.25 -16.30
CA ASP A 41 -26.87 -32.53 -16.83
C ASP A 41 -26.62 -32.58 -18.36
N GLY A 42 -25.55 -33.27 -18.76
CA GLY A 42 -25.63 -34.13 -19.90
C GLY A 42 -24.80 -33.84 -21.15
N GLY A 43 -23.81 -34.69 -21.39
CA GLY A 43 -23.41 -35.00 -22.77
C GLY A 43 -21.97 -35.25 -23.03
N ASP A 44 -21.52 -36.43 -22.63
CA ASP A 44 -20.38 -37.17 -23.15
C ASP A 44 -20.25 -37.06 -24.68
N ASP A 45 -19.11 -36.60 -25.18
CA ASP A 45 -18.49 -37.09 -26.42
C ASP A 45 -17.05 -36.55 -26.57
N THR A 46 -16.08 -37.33 -26.11
CA THR A 46 -14.68 -37.17 -26.47
C THR A 46 -14.40 -37.69 -27.89
N PRO A 47 -13.60 -36.99 -28.67
CA PRO A 47 -12.64 -37.62 -29.53
C PRO A 47 -11.20 -37.30 -29.12
N SER A 48 -10.54 -38.32 -28.63
CA SER A 48 -9.08 -38.37 -28.53
C SER A 48 -8.44 -38.17 -29.90
N THR A 49 -7.76 -37.08 -30.10
CA THR A 49 -6.74 -36.97 -31.14
C THR A 49 -5.37 -36.94 -30.48
N GLN A 50 -4.66 -38.04 -30.62
CA GLN A 50 -3.22 -38.06 -30.46
C GLN A 50 -2.61 -37.02 -31.43
N VAL A 51 -1.97 -36.03 -30.87
CA VAL A 51 -1.05 -35.17 -31.61
C VAL A 51 0.34 -35.74 -31.36
N ASP A 52 0.95 -36.23 -32.43
CA ASP A 52 2.34 -36.63 -32.45
C ASP A 52 3.26 -35.48 -32.02
N GLY A 53 4.23 -35.82 -31.16
CA GLY A 53 5.21 -34.85 -30.65
C GLY A 53 5.93 -34.12 -31.79
N ALA A 54 5.74 -32.81 -31.80
CA ALA A 54 6.70 -31.93 -32.42
C ALA A 54 7.76 -31.60 -31.34
N ASP A 55 8.98 -32.06 -31.58
CA ASP A 55 10.17 -31.53 -30.94
C ASP A 55 10.19 -30.02 -31.23
N THR A 56 9.69 -29.22 -30.31
CA THR A 56 9.92 -27.78 -30.33
C THR A 56 11.35 -27.57 -29.84
N ASP A 57 12.16 -27.06 -30.75
CA ASP A 57 13.53 -26.66 -30.51
C ASP A 57 13.57 -25.53 -29.46
N THR A 58 13.58 -25.91 -28.18
CA THR A 58 13.68 -24.99 -27.04
C THR A 58 15.02 -24.22 -27.04
N GLY A 59 16.02 -24.69 -27.83
CA GLY A 59 17.31 -24.03 -27.97
C GLY A 59 17.22 -22.69 -28.73
N ASP A 60 16.40 -22.65 -29.81
CA ASP A 60 16.30 -21.43 -30.64
C ASP A 60 15.54 -20.29 -29.92
N ALA A 61 14.54 -20.62 -29.09
CA ALA A 61 13.80 -19.61 -28.31
C ALA A 61 14.65 -19.02 -27.20
N ALA A 62 15.41 -19.84 -26.46
CA ALA A 62 16.32 -19.35 -25.40
C ALA A 62 17.46 -18.48 -25.99
N GLU A 63 17.98 -18.83 -27.17
CA GLU A 63 19.02 -18.05 -27.87
C GLU A 63 18.46 -16.71 -28.41
N ALA A 64 17.21 -16.68 -28.84
CA ALA A 64 16.52 -15.44 -29.25
C ALA A 64 16.26 -14.48 -28.09
N VAL A 65 15.86 -14.99 -26.92
CA VAL A 65 15.65 -14.21 -25.69
C VAL A 65 16.98 -13.58 -25.22
N GLU A 66 18.06 -14.35 -25.15
CA GLU A 66 19.37 -13.83 -24.74
C GLU A 66 19.88 -12.73 -25.68
N GLN A 67 19.65 -12.82 -26.96
CA GLN A 67 20.05 -11.80 -27.94
C GLN A 67 19.22 -10.50 -27.80
N VAL A 68 17.94 -10.59 -27.50
CA VAL A 68 17.07 -9.40 -27.30
C VAL A 68 17.46 -8.64 -26.02
N VAL A 69 17.71 -9.34 -24.93
CA VAL A 69 18.15 -8.73 -23.65
C VAL A 69 19.47 -7.96 -23.83
N VAL A 70 20.42 -8.48 -24.58
CA VAL A 70 21.73 -7.83 -24.85
C VAL A 70 21.58 -6.50 -25.60
N ASP A 71 20.54 -6.33 -26.42
CA ASP A 71 20.31 -5.12 -27.19
C ASP A 71 19.40 -4.08 -26.46
N ALA A 72 18.90 -4.40 -25.28
CA ALA A 72 18.06 -3.49 -24.49
C ALA A 72 18.80 -2.20 -24.15
N ARG A 73 18.12 -1.05 -24.25
CA ARG A 73 18.71 0.27 -24.02
C ARG A 73 17.75 1.15 -23.26
N PHE A 74 18.28 1.84 -22.25
CA PHE A 74 17.57 2.90 -21.56
C PHE A 74 17.54 4.16 -22.41
N VAL A 75 16.35 4.70 -22.64
CA VAL A 75 16.11 5.93 -23.40
C VAL A 75 15.64 7.01 -22.41
N ASP A 76 16.48 8.04 -22.19
CA ASP A 76 16.15 9.12 -21.27
C ASP A 76 14.86 9.85 -21.72
N GLY A 77 13.94 10.10 -20.77
CA GLY A 77 12.66 10.75 -20.98
C GLY A 77 12.19 11.56 -19.75
N PRO A 78 11.02 12.20 -19.82
CA PRO A 78 10.40 12.83 -18.66
C PRO A 78 10.02 11.77 -17.62
N CYS A 79 9.96 12.16 -16.34
CA CYS A 79 9.57 11.20 -15.28
C CYS A 79 8.09 10.79 -15.37
N GLY A 80 7.22 11.69 -15.77
CA GLY A 80 5.77 11.39 -15.85
C GLY A 80 5.05 11.41 -14.49
N PHE A 81 5.78 11.39 -13.39
CA PHE A 81 5.27 11.41 -12.02
C PHE A 81 5.91 12.51 -11.19
N GLU A 82 5.34 12.80 -10.04
CA GLU A 82 5.89 13.72 -9.06
C GLU A 82 6.93 13.01 -8.20
N ALA A 83 8.21 13.37 -8.41
CA ALA A 83 9.29 12.77 -7.65
C ALA A 83 9.25 13.22 -6.17
N PRO A 84 9.65 12.35 -5.22
CA PRO A 84 9.78 12.73 -3.82
C PRO A 84 10.64 13.98 -3.63
N LEU A 85 10.32 14.79 -2.61
CA LEU A 85 11.06 15.98 -2.25
C LEU A 85 12.56 15.65 -2.07
N ASP A 86 13.41 16.59 -2.47
CA ASP A 86 14.87 16.46 -2.40
C ASP A 86 15.49 15.33 -3.24
N THR A 87 14.70 14.70 -4.13
CA THR A 87 15.21 13.74 -5.12
C THR A 87 15.18 14.33 -6.53
N SER A 88 16.00 13.77 -7.40
CA SER A 88 16.03 14.13 -8.82
C SER A 88 16.36 12.88 -9.64
N PRO A 89 15.39 11.96 -9.79
CA PRO A 89 15.63 10.72 -10.49
C PRO A 89 15.93 10.95 -11.98
N ARG A 90 16.73 10.09 -12.55
CA ARG A 90 16.92 9.98 -13.99
C ARG A 90 15.85 9.03 -14.53
N CYS A 91 14.91 9.55 -15.30
CA CYS A 91 13.78 8.80 -15.81
C CYS A 91 13.92 8.47 -17.31
N GLY A 92 13.18 7.46 -17.76
CA GLY A 92 13.10 7.05 -19.15
C GLY A 92 12.43 5.73 -19.32
N THR A 93 12.60 5.11 -20.50
CA THR A 93 11.99 3.83 -20.83
C THR A 93 13.00 2.82 -21.35
N VAL A 94 12.65 1.54 -21.24
CA VAL A 94 13.35 0.41 -21.87
C VAL A 94 12.35 -0.33 -22.74
N ALA A 95 12.63 -0.39 -24.04
CA ALA A 95 11.83 -1.18 -24.98
C ALA A 95 12.13 -2.67 -24.83
N VAL A 96 11.09 -3.47 -24.68
CA VAL A 96 11.15 -4.93 -24.54
C VAL A 96 10.15 -5.60 -25.48
N PRO A 97 10.29 -6.88 -25.85
CA PRO A 97 9.29 -7.57 -26.65
C PRO A 97 7.96 -7.74 -25.87
N VAL A 98 6.86 -7.80 -26.59
CA VAL A 98 5.56 -8.16 -26.00
C VAL A 98 5.65 -9.56 -25.39
N ASP A 99 6.15 -10.53 -26.18
CA ASP A 99 6.38 -11.90 -25.73
C ASP A 99 7.86 -12.29 -25.94
N TRP A 100 8.55 -12.62 -24.87
CA TRP A 100 9.96 -13.00 -24.89
C TRP A 100 10.21 -14.34 -25.57
N ALA A 101 9.23 -15.25 -25.56
CA ALA A 101 9.38 -16.55 -26.23
C ALA A 101 9.44 -16.42 -27.75
N THR A 102 8.76 -15.43 -28.32
CA THR A 102 8.75 -15.18 -29.76
C THR A 102 9.64 -14.02 -30.18
N GLY A 103 9.92 -13.09 -29.28
CA GLY A 103 10.65 -11.85 -29.56
C GLY A 103 9.86 -10.87 -30.44
N GLU A 104 8.55 -11.07 -30.61
CA GLU A 104 7.70 -10.25 -31.46
C GLU A 104 7.08 -9.05 -30.68
N GLY A 105 6.76 -8.00 -31.40
CA GLY A 105 6.18 -6.77 -30.85
C GLY A 105 7.18 -5.95 -30.05
N SER A 106 6.71 -4.88 -29.42
CA SER A 106 7.50 -4.06 -28.50
C SER A 106 6.57 -3.29 -27.57
N ILE A 107 6.89 -3.30 -26.30
CA ILE A 107 6.29 -2.49 -25.24
C ILE A 107 7.37 -1.68 -24.55
N GLU A 108 6.99 -0.69 -23.73
CA GLU A 108 7.95 0.16 -23.03
C GLU A 108 7.78 0.06 -21.51
N ILE A 109 8.86 -0.24 -20.83
CA ILE A 109 8.93 -0.30 -19.37
C ILE A 109 9.42 1.07 -18.86
N ALA A 110 8.60 1.75 -18.05
CA ALA A 110 8.95 3.01 -17.41
C ALA A 110 9.90 2.78 -16.22
N VAL A 111 10.99 3.55 -16.16
CA VAL A 111 12.06 3.35 -15.17
C VAL A 111 12.53 4.68 -14.62
N ALA A 112 12.74 4.75 -13.31
CA ALA A 112 13.40 5.85 -12.63
C ALA A 112 14.61 5.36 -11.83
N VAL A 113 15.75 6.03 -12.01
CA VAL A 113 16.99 5.78 -11.28
C VAL A 113 17.20 6.90 -10.29
N PHE A 114 17.06 6.61 -9.03
CA PHE A 114 17.36 7.50 -7.91
C PHE A 114 18.83 7.30 -7.52
N SER A 115 19.65 8.32 -7.75
CA SER A 115 21.07 8.23 -7.45
C SER A 115 21.35 8.53 -5.98
N SER A 116 22.16 7.68 -5.37
CA SER A 116 22.59 7.86 -3.98
C SER A 116 23.39 9.17 -3.80
N PRO A 117 23.06 9.99 -2.78
CA PRO A 117 23.81 11.20 -2.46
C PRO A 117 25.14 10.93 -1.74
N VAL A 118 25.42 9.69 -1.32
CA VAL A 118 26.62 9.40 -0.52
C VAL A 118 27.89 9.40 -1.36
N ALA A 119 29.02 9.75 -0.75
CA ALA A 119 30.27 9.97 -1.46
C ALA A 119 30.87 8.73 -2.15
N ASN A 120 30.55 7.53 -1.68
CA ASN A 120 31.01 6.26 -2.26
C ASN A 120 29.85 5.25 -2.13
N PRO A 121 28.85 5.34 -2.99
CA PRO A 121 27.72 4.42 -2.96
C PRO A 121 28.15 2.98 -3.25
N ALA A 122 27.38 2.02 -2.80
CA ALA A 122 27.55 0.63 -3.20
C ALA A 122 27.42 0.52 -4.73
N ALA A 123 28.20 -0.37 -5.34
CA ALA A 123 28.19 -0.54 -6.81
C ALA A 123 26.99 -1.33 -7.31
N ASP A 124 26.35 -2.08 -6.42
CA ASP A 124 25.19 -2.93 -6.66
C ASP A 124 23.93 -2.20 -6.10
N PRO A 125 23.10 -1.63 -6.99
CA PRO A 125 21.88 -0.91 -6.58
C PRO A 125 20.83 -1.87 -6.06
N VAL A 126 19.78 -1.30 -5.49
CA VAL A 126 18.54 -2.03 -5.21
C VAL A 126 17.55 -1.73 -6.34
N VAL A 127 16.86 -2.76 -6.86
CA VAL A 127 15.65 -2.60 -7.65
C VAL A 127 14.46 -3.02 -6.80
N TYR A 128 13.46 -2.15 -6.72
CA TYR A 128 12.21 -2.42 -6.05
C TYR A 128 11.20 -3.01 -7.02
N LEU A 129 10.58 -4.11 -6.61
CA LEU A 129 9.57 -4.84 -7.37
C LEU A 129 8.24 -4.72 -6.63
N GLU A 130 7.35 -3.95 -7.22
CA GLU A 130 6.04 -3.63 -6.67
C GLU A 130 5.14 -4.87 -6.59
N GLY A 131 4.21 -4.84 -5.64
CA GLY A 131 3.19 -5.85 -5.43
C GLY A 131 1.94 -5.69 -6.30
N GLY A 132 0.86 -6.19 -5.81
CA GLY A 132 -0.44 -6.27 -6.46
C GLY A 132 -0.74 -7.69 -6.94
N PRO A 133 -0.51 -8.10 -8.20
CA PRO A 133 0.15 -7.39 -9.34
C PRO A 133 -0.64 -6.18 -9.85
N GLY A 134 0.06 -5.23 -10.45
CA GLY A 134 -0.56 -4.04 -11.05
C GLY A 134 -0.34 -2.73 -10.28
N GLY A 135 0.32 -2.75 -9.11
CA GLY A 135 0.67 -1.54 -8.37
C GLY A 135 1.66 -0.63 -9.12
N HIS A 136 1.55 0.69 -8.92
CA HIS A 136 2.35 1.73 -9.57
C HIS A 136 3.52 2.17 -8.67
N ALA A 137 4.72 1.64 -8.91
CA ALA A 137 5.90 2.01 -8.11
C ALA A 137 6.38 3.46 -8.34
N LEU A 138 6.19 4.01 -9.54
CA LEU A 138 6.70 5.33 -9.88
C LEU A 138 5.79 6.43 -9.34
N GLU A 139 4.48 6.34 -9.51
CA GLU A 139 3.54 7.38 -9.08
C GLU A 139 3.36 7.39 -7.56
N THR A 140 3.54 6.25 -6.91
CA THR A 140 3.46 6.12 -5.44
C THR A 140 4.79 6.45 -4.74
N ALA A 141 5.89 6.61 -5.46
CA ALA A 141 7.22 6.88 -4.90
C ALA A 141 7.26 8.02 -3.87
N ARG A 142 6.43 9.07 -4.07
CA ARG A 142 6.35 10.21 -3.15
C ARG A 142 5.83 9.85 -1.76
N PHE A 143 5.02 8.78 -1.66
CA PHE A 143 4.39 8.35 -0.40
C PHE A 143 5.30 7.45 0.44
N VAL A 144 6.32 6.84 -0.17
CA VAL A 144 7.25 5.90 0.48
C VAL A 144 8.67 6.45 0.62
N ASN A 145 8.81 7.76 0.50
CA ASN A 145 10.12 8.41 0.52
C ASN A 145 10.87 8.17 1.84
N GLY A 146 10.21 8.33 2.97
CA GLY A 146 10.81 8.17 4.30
C GLY A 146 11.16 6.73 4.63
N ASP A 147 10.24 5.81 4.38
CA ASP A 147 10.30 4.43 4.86
C ASP A 147 11.06 3.48 3.93
N LEU A 148 11.15 3.80 2.66
CA LEU A 148 11.78 2.96 1.66
C LEU A 148 12.91 3.68 0.89
N ILE A 149 12.62 4.83 0.26
CA ILE A 149 13.53 5.45 -0.71
C ILE A 149 14.77 6.02 -0.01
N GLN A 150 14.60 6.91 0.95
CA GLN A 150 15.74 7.58 1.61
C GLN A 150 16.67 6.59 2.33
N PRO A 151 16.17 5.60 3.11
CA PRO A 151 17.05 4.63 3.75
C PRO A 151 17.89 3.79 2.76
N LEU A 152 17.34 3.43 1.60
CA LEU A 152 18.09 2.70 0.58
C LEU A 152 19.12 3.59 -0.14
N LEU A 153 18.79 4.86 -0.40
CA LEU A 153 19.69 5.82 -1.00
C LEU A 153 20.92 6.15 -0.12
N GLU A 154 20.83 5.96 1.18
CA GLU A 154 21.99 6.06 2.07
C GLU A 154 23.06 4.99 1.80
N ARG A 155 22.73 3.90 1.12
CA ARG A 155 23.64 2.83 0.74
C ARG A 155 24.09 2.90 -0.72
N GLY A 156 23.18 3.02 -1.65
CA GLY A 156 23.43 2.92 -3.08
C GLY A 156 22.30 3.50 -3.91
N ASP A 157 22.41 3.37 -5.23
CA ASP A 157 21.33 3.76 -6.13
C ASP A 157 20.11 2.89 -5.91
N LEU A 158 18.91 3.46 -6.09
CA LEU A 158 17.63 2.76 -6.09
C LEU A 158 16.99 2.87 -7.47
N ILE A 159 16.49 1.76 -7.98
CA ILE A 159 15.75 1.69 -9.23
C ILE A 159 14.28 1.38 -8.90
N LEU A 160 13.38 2.26 -9.32
CA LEU A 160 11.96 1.99 -9.38
C LEU A 160 11.55 1.81 -10.83
N LEU A 161 10.58 0.95 -11.07
CA LEU A 161 10.00 0.73 -12.40
C LEU A 161 8.54 0.32 -12.26
N ASP A 162 7.72 0.73 -13.20
CA ASP A 162 6.40 0.14 -13.35
C ASP A 162 6.50 -1.09 -14.25
N GLN A 163 5.89 -2.18 -13.80
CA GLN A 163 5.93 -3.45 -14.52
C GLN A 163 5.14 -3.35 -15.82
N ARG A 164 5.32 -4.34 -16.74
CA ARG A 164 4.54 -4.38 -17.99
C ARG A 164 3.06 -4.29 -17.72
N GLY A 165 2.37 -3.37 -18.38
CA GLY A 165 0.93 -3.17 -18.26
C GLY A 165 0.48 -2.39 -17.02
N ALA A 166 1.40 -1.90 -16.19
CA ALA A 166 1.06 -1.12 -15.00
C ALA A 166 1.64 0.30 -15.06
N GLY A 167 0.97 1.24 -14.42
CA GLY A 167 1.41 2.60 -14.20
C GLY A 167 1.82 3.34 -15.48
N LEU A 168 3.04 3.87 -15.49
CA LEU A 168 3.59 4.63 -16.62
C LEU A 168 4.21 3.75 -17.72
N SER A 169 4.20 2.42 -17.55
CA SER A 169 4.61 1.47 -18.59
C SER A 169 3.52 1.32 -19.64
N GLU A 170 3.92 1.11 -20.91
CA GLU A 170 3.01 0.94 -22.04
C GLU A 170 2.98 -0.53 -22.47
N PRO A 171 1.81 -1.08 -22.82
CA PRO A 171 0.49 -0.44 -22.88
C PRO A 171 -0.16 -0.29 -21.50
N ASP A 172 -1.05 0.69 -21.37
CA ASP A 172 -1.94 0.82 -20.21
C ASP A 172 -3.01 -0.28 -20.25
N MET A 173 -3.13 -1.04 -19.16
CA MET A 173 -4.10 -2.12 -19.01
C MET A 173 -5.21 -1.80 -17.99
N SER A 174 -5.44 -0.55 -17.63
CA SER A 174 -6.54 -0.16 -16.75
C SER A 174 -7.89 -0.62 -17.26
N CYS A 175 -8.77 -1.07 -16.36
CA CYS A 175 -10.13 -1.49 -16.66
C CYS A 175 -11.15 -0.42 -16.22
N ASP A 176 -11.20 0.72 -16.91
CA ASP A 176 -12.15 1.81 -16.62
C ASP A 176 -13.61 1.33 -16.53
N GLU A 177 -13.94 0.23 -17.22
CA GLU A 177 -15.26 -0.41 -17.19
C GLU A 177 -15.60 -0.96 -15.82
N VAL A 178 -14.62 -1.56 -15.13
CA VAL A 178 -14.75 -2.11 -13.77
C VAL A 178 -14.92 -0.98 -12.77
N THR A 179 -14.02 -0.01 -12.81
CA THR A 179 -14.08 1.18 -11.96
C THR A 179 -15.41 1.93 -12.08
N ALA A 180 -15.91 2.11 -13.30
CA ALA A 180 -17.20 2.77 -13.53
C ALA A 180 -18.37 1.98 -12.93
N LEU A 181 -18.34 0.64 -13.04
CA LEU A 181 -19.36 -0.21 -12.42
C LEU A 181 -19.32 -0.12 -10.90
N GLN A 182 -18.14 -0.18 -10.28
CA GLN A 182 -18.01 -0.07 -8.83
C GLN A 182 -18.67 1.19 -8.29
N ARG A 183 -18.40 2.33 -8.93
CA ARG A 183 -19.03 3.62 -8.57
C ARG A 183 -20.55 3.63 -8.76
N GLU A 184 -21.09 2.93 -9.78
CA GLU A 184 -22.53 2.79 -9.96
C GLU A 184 -23.17 1.95 -8.87
N LEU A 185 -22.48 0.90 -8.40
CA LEU A 185 -22.96 0.00 -7.35
C LEU A 185 -22.96 0.67 -5.97
N GLU A 186 -21.96 1.47 -5.65
CA GLU A 186 -21.89 2.27 -4.43
C GLU A 186 -23.09 3.18 -4.22
N ASP A 187 -23.70 3.69 -5.32
CA ASP A 187 -24.90 4.54 -5.32
C ASP A 187 -26.22 3.74 -5.25
N SER A 188 -26.17 2.42 -5.36
CA SER A 188 -27.35 1.59 -5.63
C SER A 188 -27.45 0.37 -4.69
N PRO A 189 -27.80 0.57 -3.41
CA PRO A 189 -27.85 -0.52 -2.43
C PRO A 189 -28.96 -1.53 -2.69
N GLY A 190 -28.77 -2.76 -2.20
CA GLY A 190 -29.80 -3.80 -2.20
C GLY A 190 -29.98 -4.51 -3.52
N GLN A 191 -28.99 -4.49 -4.40
CA GLN A 191 -28.91 -5.41 -5.53
C GLN A 191 -28.62 -6.82 -4.99
N SER A 192 -29.07 -7.84 -5.71
CA SER A 192 -28.70 -9.20 -5.36
C SER A 192 -27.27 -9.49 -5.81
N ASN A 193 -26.57 -10.33 -5.07
CA ASN A 193 -25.21 -10.74 -5.40
C ASN A 193 -25.12 -11.31 -6.84
N ASP A 194 -26.09 -12.08 -7.29
CA ASP A 194 -26.17 -12.60 -8.67
C ASP A 194 -26.18 -11.47 -9.74
N GLU A 195 -26.96 -10.39 -9.49
CA GLU A 195 -27.04 -9.26 -10.42
C GLU A 195 -25.71 -8.53 -10.48
N VAL A 196 -25.08 -8.32 -9.34
CA VAL A 196 -23.81 -7.63 -9.26
C VAL A 196 -22.68 -8.46 -9.87
N THR A 197 -22.62 -9.77 -9.58
CA THR A 197 -21.67 -10.70 -10.20
C THR A 197 -21.77 -10.69 -11.72
N GLU A 198 -22.98 -10.75 -12.28
CA GLU A 198 -23.14 -10.71 -13.75
C GLU A 198 -22.72 -9.35 -14.34
N LEU A 199 -23.05 -8.24 -13.67
CA LEU A 199 -22.62 -6.91 -14.11
C LEU A 199 -21.08 -6.81 -14.10
N PHE A 200 -20.46 -7.36 -13.06
CA PHE A 200 -19.01 -7.39 -12.97
C PHE A 200 -18.38 -8.26 -14.06
N HIS A 201 -18.88 -9.46 -14.26
CA HIS A 201 -18.41 -10.30 -15.36
C HIS A 201 -18.64 -9.64 -16.73
N GLU A 202 -19.72 -8.83 -16.91
CA GLU A 202 -19.92 -8.04 -18.11
C GLU A 202 -18.84 -6.95 -18.26
N SER A 203 -18.53 -6.21 -17.18
CA SER A 203 -17.50 -5.16 -17.20
C SER A 203 -16.10 -5.73 -17.50
N LEU A 204 -15.77 -6.91 -16.95
CA LEU A 204 -14.52 -7.62 -17.27
C LEU A 204 -14.45 -8.05 -18.73
N ARG A 205 -15.55 -8.58 -19.28
CA ARG A 205 -15.62 -8.94 -20.72
C ARG A 205 -15.48 -7.71 -21.62
N ASP A 206 -16.04 -6.57 -21.21
CA ASP A 206 -15.92 -5.32 -21.96
C ASP A 206 -14.49 -4.75 -21.88
N CYS A 207 -13.86 -4.76 -20.70
CA CYS A 207 -12.45 -4.40 -20.53
C CYS A 207 -11.56 -5.26 -21.43
N ARG A 208 -11.66 -6.59 -21.33
CA ARG A 208 -10.93 -7.52 -22.19
C ARG A 208 -11.12 -7.21 -23.67
N ALA A 209 -12.38 -7.05 -24.11
CA ALA A 209 -12.68 -6.78 -25.51
C ALA A 209 -12.07 -5.46 -26.02
N ARG A 210 -11.98 -4.43 -25.15
CA ARG A 210 -11.29 -3.18 -25.47
C ARG A 210 -9.79 -3.39 -25.59
N LEU A 211 -9.15 -4.01 -24.61
CA LEU A 211 -7.72 -4.27 -24.60
C LEU A 211 -7.29 -5.10 -25.83
N GLU A 212 -8.04 -6.17 -26.18
CA GLU A 212 -7.80 -6.96 -27.40
C GLU A 212 -8.00 -6.13 -28.69
N ALA A 213 -9.00 -5.23 -28.72
CA ALA A 213 -9.25 -4.34 -29.85
C ALA A 213 -8.14 -3.30 -30.05
N GLU A 214 -7.45 -2.92 -29.00
CA GLU A 214 -6.27 -2.06 -28.97
C GLU A 214 -5.02 -2.83 -29.42
N GLY A 215 -5.09 -4.16 -29.53
CA GLY A 215 -4.03 -5.03 -30.00
C GLY A 215 -3.12 -5.54 -28.88
N ILE A 216 -3.58 -5.48 -27.63
CA ILE A 216 -2.86 -6.01 -26.47
C ILE A 216 -3.05 -7.53 -26.44
N ASP A 217 -1.96 -8.26 -26.37
CA ASP A 217 -1.92 -9.71 -26.21
C ASP A 217 -1.88 -10.06 -24.71
N LEU A 218 -3.05 -10.30 -24.12
CA LEU A 218 -3.19 -10.55 -22.69
C LEU A 218 -2.45 -11.80 -22.21
N ASP A 219 -2.25 -12.79 -23.07
CA ASP A 219 -1.50 -14.01 -22.75
C ASP A 219 0.01 -13.74 -22.54
N ALA A 220 0.51 -12.58 -22.99
CA ALA A 220 1.90 -12.17 -22.78
C ALA A 220 2.17 -11.48 -21.43
N PHE A 221 1.10 -11.16 -20.67
CA PHE A 221 1.22 -10.52 -19.36
C PHE A 221 1.22 -11.59 -18.26
N HIS A 222 2.42 -12.06 -17.95
CA HIS A 222 2.69 -13.07 -16.92
C HIS A 222 4.08 -12.87 -16.31
N THR A 223 4.32 -13.43 -15.12
CA THR A 223 5.53 -13.23 -14.31
C THR A 223 6.82 -13.63 -15.02
N VAL A 224 6.82 -14.66 -15.87
CA VAL A 224 8.01 -15.07 -16.60
C VAL A 224 8.48 -13.99 -17.60
N ASN A 225 7.55 -13.41 -18.37
CA ASN A 225 7.88 -12.30 -19.26
C ASN A 225 8.31 -11.06 -18.48
N ASN A 226 7.66 -10.78 -17.34
CA ASN A 226 8.02 -9.69 -16.45
C ASN A 226 9.44 -9.85 -15.89
N ALA A 227 9.85 -11.07 -15.51
CA ALA A 227 11.21 -11.35 -15.05
C ALA A 227 12.28 -11.07 -16.13
N HIS A 228 11.98 -11.35 -17.38
CA HIS A 228 12.86 -10.99 -18.50
C HIS A 228 12.94 -9.46 -18.71
N ASP A 229 11.85 -8.72 -18.49
CA ASP A 229 11.87 -7.24 -18.53
C ASP A 229 12.79 -6.67 -17.46
N ILE A 230 12.71 -7.21 -16.23
CA ILE A 230 13.59 -6.79 -15.12
C ILE A 230 15.06 -6.95 -15.52
N GLU A 231 15.43 -8.10 -16.09
CA GLU A 231 16.80 -8.33 -16.56
C GLU A 231 17.19 -7.38 -17.71
N ALA A 232 16.28 -7.11 -18.66
CA ALA A 232 16.52 -6.16 -19.74
C ALA A 232 16.80 -4.74 -19.20
N VAL A 233 16.06 -4.31 -18.18
CA VAL A 233 16.29 -3.02 -17.50
C VAL A 233 17.67 -2.99 -16.84
N ARG A 234 18.09 -4.05 -16.14
CA ARG A 234 19.43 -4.14 -15.53
C ARG A 234 20.53 -3.94 -16.57
N ILE A 235 20.43 -4.67 -17.68
CA ILE A 235 21.41 -4.61 -18.78
C ILE A 235 21.40 -3.23 -19.45
N ALA A 236 20.21 -2.67 -19.72
CA ALA A 236 20.06 -1.34 -20.32
C ALA A 236 20.66 -0.22 -19.48
N LEU A 237 20.59 -0.34 -18.14
CA LEU A 237 21.21 0.59 -17.20
C LEU A 237 22.72 0.35 -17.00
N GLY A 238 23.22 -0.83 -17.39
CA GLY A 238 24.65 -1.18 -17.37
C GLY A 238 25.17 -1.69 -16.03
N TYR A 239 24.30 -2.16 -15.15
CA TYR A 239 24.70 -2.77 -13.88
C TYR A 239 25.14 -4.24 -14.11
N GLU A 240 26.25 -4.64 -13.48
CA GLU A 240 26.74 -6.04 -13.54
C GLU A 240 25.82 -6.96 -12.75
N GLN A 241 25.48 -6.57 -11.53
CA GLN A 241 24.50 -7.21 -10.65
C GLN A 241 23.72 -6.15 -9.89
N TRP A 242 22.60 -6.52 -9.35
CA TRP A 242 21.79 -5.72 -8.43
C TRP A 242 21.18 -6.56 -7.31
N ASN A 243 20.57 -5.91 -6.35
CA ASN A 243 19.81 -6.54 -5.27
C ASN A 243 18.33 -6.38 -5.58
N LEU A 244 17.55 -7.45 -5.43
CA LEU A 244 16.11 -7.41 -5.57
C LEU A 244 15.48 -7.10 -4.22
N LEU A 245 14.50 -6.22 -4.18
CA LEU A 245 13.58 -6.02 -3.05
C LEU A 245 12.16 -6.13 -3.59
N GLY A 246 11.48 -7.20 -3.27
CA GLY A 246 10.09 -7.43 -3.66
C GLY A 246 9.20 -7.53 -2.43
N ILE A 247 8.00 -6.93 -2.52
CA ILE A 247 6.94 -7.06 -1.51
C ILE A 247 5.74 -7.73 -2.18
N SER A 248 5.06 -8.67 -1.48
CA SER A 248 3.84 -9.31 -1.98
C SER A 248 4.07 -10.02 -3.34
N TYR A 249 3.28 -9.74 -4.38
CA TYR A 249 3.53 -10.23 -5.73
C TYR A 249 4.95 -9.90 -6.23
N GLY A 250 5.53 -8.78 -5.82
CA GLY A 250 6.93 -8.45 -6.13
C GLY A 250 7.93 -9.53 -5.68
N THR A 251 7.59 -10.36 -4.68
CA THR A 251 8.40 -11.50 -4.24
C THR A 251 8.32 -12.66 -5.23
N LYS A 252 7.14 -12.93 -5.79
CA LYS A 252 6.93 -13.91 -6.87
C LYS A 252 7.76 -13.52 -8.09
N LEU A 253 7.75 -12.25 -8.46
CA LEU A 253 8.58 -11.70 -9.52
C LEU A 253 10.07 -11.81 -9.19
N ALA A 254 10.50 -11.47 -7.97
CA ALA A 254 11.89 -11.59 -7.54
C ALA A 254 12.39 -13.04 -7.63
N LEU A 255 11.60 -13.99 -7.15
CA LEU A 255 11.89 -15.42 -7.23
C LEU A 255 12.00 -15.88 -8.70
N GLU A 256 11.13 -15.40 -9.58
CA GLU A 256 11.22 -15.73 -11.00
C GLU A 256 12.47 -15.11 -11.66
N VAL A 257 12.85 -13.89 -11.32
CA VAL A 257 14.13 -13.28 -11.77
C VAL A 257 15.32 -14.12 -11.30
N MET A 258 15.31 -14.60 -10.04
CA MET A 258 16.36 -15.48 -9.51
C MET A 258 16.45 -16.81 -10.28
N ARG A 259 15.31 -17.35 -10.76
CA ARG A 259 15.24 -18.58 -11.57
C ARG A 259 15.79 -18.36 -12.97
N GLN A 260 15.35 -17.30 -13.65
CA GLN A 260 15.66 -17.03 -15.05
C GLN A 260 17.02 -16.37 -15.27
N HIS A 261 17.44 -15.48 -14.33
CA HIS A 261 18.60 -14.60 -14.49
C HIS A 261 19.51 -14.57 -13.25
N PRO A 262 19.92 -15.73 -12.68
CA PRO A 262 20.67 -15.80 -11.43
C PRO A 262 21.98 -15.00 -11.45
N ASP A 263 22.65 -14.92 -12.60
CA ASP A 263 23.95 -14.23 -12.75
C ASP A 263 23.83 -12.71 -12.57
N GLY A 264 22.64 -12.12 -12.80
CA GLY A 264 22.34 -10.71 -12.65
C GLY A 264 22.00 -10.30 -11.21
N VAL A 265 21.73 -11.27 -10.32
CA VAL A 265 21.28 -11.04 -8.95
C VAL A 265 22.41 -11.26 -7.95
N ARG A 266 22.68 -10.27 -7.10
CA ARG A 266 23.63 -10.40 -5.99
C ARG A 266 22.97 -10.94 -4.74
N THR A 267 21.81 -10.36 -4.36
CA THR A 267 20.99 -10.78 -3.22
C THR A 267 19.52 -10.54 -3.55
N ALA A 268 18.63 -11.18 -2.81
CA ALA A 268 17.20 -10.89 -2.84
C ALA A 268 16.68 -10.65 -1.41
N ILE A 269 15.78 -9.70 -1.29
CA ILE A 269 14.91 -9.47 -0.14
C ILE A 269 13.50 -9.72 -0.63
N ILE A 270 12.82 -10.67 -0.01
CA ILE A 270 11.45 -11.05 -0.32
C ILE A 270 10.62 -10.92 0.96
N ASP A 271 9.69 -9.97 0.93
CA ASP A 271 8.90 -9.57 2.08
C ASP A 271 7.42 -9.84 1.83
N SER A 272 6.74 -10.46 2.78
CA SER A 272 5.35 -10.89 2.61
C SER A 272 5.23 -11.81 1.41
N VAL A 273 5.82 -12.98 1.54
CA VAL A 273 6.25 -13.83 0.42
C VAL A 273 5.09 -14.52 -0.27
N PHE A 274 4.97 -14.31 -1.57
CA PHE A 274 4.08 -15.04 -2.47
C PHE A 274 4.89 -15.98 -3.38
N PRO A 275 5.14 -17.22 -2.98
CA PRO A 275 5.94 -18.15 -3.77
C PRO A 275 5.11 -18.80 -4.88
N GLN A 276 5.77 -19.29 -5.95
CA GLN A 276 5.09 -19.89 -7.10
C GLN A 276 4.28 -21.15 -6.76
N ALA A 277 4.73 -21.95 -5.81
CA ALA A 277 4.20 -23.29 -5.54
C ALA A 277 3.10 -23.32 -4.45
N VAL A 278 2.33 -22.26 -4.33
CA VAL A 278 1.15 -22.20 -3.44
C VAL A 278 -0.13 -22.15 -4.27
N ASP A 279 -1.24 -22.44 -3.67
CA ASP A 279 -2.58 -22.28 -4.23
C ASP A 279 -3.29 -21.17 -3.46
N SER A 280 -3.07 -19.92 -3.92
CA SER A 280 -3.62 -18.71 -3.30
C SER A 280 -5.15 -18.72 -3.29
N VAL A 281 -5.75 -19.19 -4.38
CA VAL A 281 -7.21 -19.27 -4.56
C VAL A 281 -7.86 -20.14 -3.48
N ARG A 282 -7.19 -21.24 -3.11
CA ARG A 282 -7.66 -22.15 -2.05
C ARG A 282 -7.35 -21.64 -0.65
N ASP A 283 -6.14 -21.04 -0.46
CA ASP A 283 -5.59 -20.83 0.88
C ASP A 283 -5.98 -19.47 1.47
N ASN A 284 -6.20 -18.44 0.66
CA ASN A 284 -6.43 -17.06 1.14
C ASN A 284 -7.67 -16.90 2.04
N PRO A 285 -8.82 -17.54 1.81
CA PRO A 285 -9.97 -17.42 2.71
C PRO A 285 -9.64 -17.86 4.15
N GLN A 286 -8.88 -18.93 4.31
CA GLN A 286 -8.44 -19.37 5.63
C GLN A 286 -7.32 -18.51 6.20
N THR A 287 -6.45 -17.94 5.34
CA THR A 287 -5.37 -17.03 5.75
C THR A 287 -5.95 -15.77 6.36
N PHE A 288 -6.94 -15.17 5.72
CA PHE A 288 -7.68 -14.02 6.26
C PHE A 288 -8.26 -14.32 7.66
N LEU A 289 -8.96 -15.45 7.82
CA LEU A 289 -9.51 -15.83 9.14
C LEU A 289 -8.43 -16.07 10.19
N ASN A 290 -7.29 -16.63 9.81
CA ASN A 290 -6.20 -16.84 10.73
C ASN A 290 -5.61 -15.49 11.23
N SER A 291 -5.50 -14.50 10.33
CA SER A 291 -5.11 -13.14 10.67
C SER A 291 -6.12 -12.48 11.61
N PHE A 292 -7.40 -12.52 11.26
CA PHE A 292 -8.49 -12.02 12.09
C PHE A 292 -8.46 -12.62 13.50
N ASP A 293 -8.39 -13.96 13.61
CA ASP A 293 -8.30 -14.66 14.88
C ASP A 293 -7.05 -14.28 15.69
N ALA A 294 -5.92 -14.07 15.00
CA ALA A 294 -4.66 -13.67 15.64
C ALA A 294 -4.75 -12.26 16.23
N VAL A 295 -5.31 -11.30 15.51
CA VAL A 295 -5.53 -9.93 16.00
C VAL A 295 -6.54 -9.92 17.16
N VAL A 296 -7.65 -10.64 17.04
CA VAL A 296 -8.62 -10.79 18.15
C VAL A 296 -7.97 -11.40 19.39
N ALA A 297 -7.10 -12.42 19.21
CA ALA A 297 -6.38 -13.03 20.32
C ALA A 297 -5.36 -12.06 20.95
N ALA A 298 -4.69 -11.25 20.14
CA ALA A 298 -3.77 -10.22 20.61
C ALA A 298 -4.50 -9.15 21.43
N CYS A 299 -5.66 -8.67 20.95
CA CYS A 299 -6.54 -7.76 21.71
C CYS A 299 -6.97 -8.38 23.04
N ALA A 300 -7.41 -9.63 23.04
CA ALA A 300 -7.82 -10.32 24.28
C ALA A 300 -6.66 -10.52 25.29
N ALA A 301 -5.41 -10.50 24.83
CA ALA A 301 -4.23 -10.59 25.66
C ALA A 301 -3.75 -9.24 26.22
N GLU A 302 -4.10 -8.14 25.57
CA GLU A 302 -3.78 -6.77 25.98
C GLU A 302 -4.86 -6.27 26.94
N PRO A 303 -4.50 -5.81 28.17
CA PRO A 303 -5.51 -5.49 29.20
C PRO A 303 -6.47 -4.35 28.88
N ALA A 304 -6.04 -3.33 28.11
CA ALA A 304 -6.91 -2.21 27.76
C ALA A 304 -7.92 -2.68 26.71
N CYS A 305 -7.49 -3.33 25.65
CA CYS A 305 -8.37 -3.87 24.62
C CYS A 305 -9.34 -4.92 25.18
N ALA A 306 -8.85 -5.85 26.00
CA ALA A 306 -9.69 -6.86 26.67
C ALA A 306 -10.79 -6.25 27.55
N ALA A 307 -10.60 -5.05 28.08
CA ALA A 307 -11.58 -4.35 28.90
C ALA A 307 -12.78 -3.84 28.08
N GLU A 308 -12.58 -3.58 26.79
CA GLU A 308 -13.63 -3.14 25.85
C GLU A 308 -14.56 -4.29 25.41
N GLY A 309 -14.22 -5.54 25.69
CA GLY A 309 -15.04 -6.71 25.38
C GLY A 309 -14.41 -7.68 24.40
N ASP A 310 -15.25 -8.53 23.79
CA ASP A 310 -14.82 -9.49 22.76
C ASP A 310 -14.81 -8.79 21.38
N LEU A 311 -13.62 -8.36 20.94
CA LEU A 311 -13.46 -7.64 19.68
C LEU A 311 -14.05 -8.40 18.49
N GLY A 312 -13.79 -9.71 18.40
CA GLY A 312 -14.28 -10.52 17.29
C GLY A 312 -15.80 -10.54 17.22
N GLN A 313 -16.49 -10.75 18.38
CA GLN A 313 -17.95 -10.75 18.41
C GLN A 313 -18.52 -9.35 18.13
N ARG A 314 -17.91 -8.28 18.62
CA ARG A 314 -18.35 -6.91 18.36
C ARG A 314 -18.24 -6.56 16.86
N LEU A 315 -17.15 -6.94 16.20
CA LEU A 315 -16.98 -6.79 14.74
C LEU A 315 -18.09 -7.52 13.97
N ILE A 316 -18.37 -8.78 14.33
CA ILE A 316 -19.45 -9.54 13.71
C ILE A 316 -20.81 -8.86 13.92
N ASP A 317 -21.09 -8.38 15.13
CA ASP A 317 -22.36 -7.70 15.45
C ASP A 317 -22.50 -6.37 14.66
N VAL A 318 -21.40 -5.63 14.46
CA VAL A 318 -21.35 -4.40 13.64
C VAL A 318 -21.64 -4.75 12.17
N VAL A 319 -20.94 -5.72 11.59
CA VAL A 319 -21.18 -6.17 10.20
C VAL A 319 -22.65 -6.51 9.99
N GLN A 320 -23.24 -7.33 10.87
CA GLN A 320 -24.65 -7.71 10.77
C GLN A 320 -25.61 -6.54 10.96
N THR A 321 -25.23 -5.51 11.71
CA THR A 321 -26.04 -4.30 11.90
C THR A 321 -26.10 -3.48 10.63
N PHE A 322 -24.96 -3.25 9.98
CA PHE A 322 -24.88 -2.47 8.75
C PHE A 322 -25.49 -3.23 7.55
N GLU A 323 -25.38 -4.57 7.54
CA GLU A 323 -26.07 -5.39 6.55
C GLU A 323 -27.60 -5.30 6.68
N ALA A 324 -28.13 -5.28 7.90
CA ALA A 324 -29.57 -5.19 8.14
C ALA A 324 -30.17 -3.79 7.92
N ASP A 325 -29.38 -2.71 8.10
CA ASP A 325 -29.81 -1.31 8.00
C ASP A 325 -28.65 -0.44 7.43
N PRO A 326 -28.41 -0.51 6.12
CA PRO A 326 -27.32 0.24 5.47
C PRO A 326 -27.41 1.74 5.71
N VAL A 327 -26.27 2.39 5.89
CA VAL A 327 -26.18 3.83 6.09
C VAL A 327 -25.49 4.52 4.92
N GLN A 328 -25.80 5.80 4.70
CA GLN A 328 -25.20 6.60 3.63
C GLN A 328 -24.16 7.51 4.23
N VAL A 329 -22.95 7.54 3.64
CA VAL A 329 -21.83 8.40 4.02
C VAL A 329 -21.37 9.22 2.82
N GLU A 330 -20.80 10.41 3.06
CA GLU A 330 -20.17 11.22 2.01
C GLU A 330 -18.71 10.80 1.84
N VAL A 331 -18.34 10.38 0.64
CA VAL A 331 -16.98 9.94 0.26
C VAL A 331 -16.37 10.98 -0.66
N GLN A 332 -15.14 11.40 -0.38
CA GLN A 332 -14.43 12.42 -1.14
C GLN A 332 -13.27 11.79 -1.93
N ASP A 333 -13.13 12.21 -3.17
CA ASP A 333 -11.90 12.03 -3.93
C ASP A 333 -11.02 13.28 -3.77
N PHE A 334 -9.93 13.15 -3.04
CA PHE A 334 -9.05 14.27 -2.73
C PHE A 334 -8.22 14.75 -3.94
N LEU A 335 -8.05 13.93 -4.97
CA LEU A 335 -7.32 14.31 -6.18
C LEU A 335 -8.20 15.13 -7.13
N SER A 336 -9.44 14.70 -7.34
CA SER A 336 -10.39 15.42 -8.20
C SER A 336 -11.15 16.52 -7.46
N GLY A 337 -11.27 16.43 -6.13
CA GLY A 337 -12.09 17.31 -5.30
C GLY A 337 -13.58 17.10 -5.47
N THR A 338 -14.01 15.92 -5.94
CA THR A 338 -15.42 15.53 -6.03
C THR A 338 -15.84 14.75 -4.79
N SER A 339 -17.13 14.77 -4.45
CA SER A 339 -17.70 13.91 -3.40
C SER A 339 -19.00 13.28 -3.87
N ASP A 340 -19.25 12.06 -3.40
CA ASP A 340 -20.43 11.27 -3.68
C ASP A 340 -20.99 10.67 -2.38
N ASP A 341 -22.29 10.45 -2.31
CA ASP A 341 -22.93 9.74 -1.21
C ASP A 341 -22.87 8.23 -1.50
N VAL A 342 -22.26 7.45 -0.62
CA VAL A 342 -22.02 5.99 -0.76
C VAL A 342 -22.79 5.24 0.32
N PHE A 343 -23.36 4.09 -0.01
CA PHE A 343 -23.98 3.22 0.98
C PHE A 343 -22.92 2.31 1.62
N VAL A 344 -22.97 2.19 2.94
CA VAL A 344 -22.15 1.28 3.75
C VAL A 344 -23.04 0.14 4.20
N GLU A 345 -22.73 -1.04 3.75
CA GLU A 345 -23.38 -2.32 4.07
C GLU A 345 -22.42 -3.20 4.88
N GLY A 346 -22.83 -4.39 5.25
CA GLY A 346 -21.98 -5.29 6.04
C GLY A 346 -20.70 -5.72 5.33
N ASP A 347 -20.78 -5.95 4.04
CA ASP A 347 -19.65 -6.27 3.17
C ASP A 347 -18.60 -5.12 3.11
N THR A 348 -19.06 -3.88 3.04
CA THR A 348 -18.18 -2.70 3.13
C THR A 348 -17.35 -2.71 4.41
N ILE A 349 -17.97 -3.06 5.55
CA ILE A 349 -17.25 -3.17 6.83
C ILE A 349 -16.24 -4.33 6.80
N VAL A 350 -16.56 -5.46 6.17
CA VAL A 350 -15.61 -6.58 5.99
C VAL A 350 -14.44 -6.17 5.08
N GLY A 351 -14.70 -5.40 4.04
CA GLY A 351 -13.66 -4.80 3.19
C GLY A 351 -12.71 -3.90 3.99
N ILE A 352 -13.25 -3.02 4.83
CA ILE A 352 -12.46 -2.16 5.74
C ILE A 352 -11.65 -3.02 6.73
N LEU A 353 -12.26 -4.05 7.31
CA LEU A 353 -11.56 -4.99 8.20
C LEU A 353 -10.39 -5.68 7.48
N THR A 354 -10.60 -6.12 6.24
CA THR A 354 -9.54 -6.74 5.43
C THR A 354 -8.36 -5.80 5.27
N GLN A 355 -8.61 -4.55 4.95
CA GLN A 355 -7.56 -3.54 4.81
C GLN A 355 -6.90 -3.18 6.14
N ALA A 356 -7.67 -3.11 7.22
CA ALA A 356 -7.10 -2.88 8.54
C ALA A 356 -6.15 -4.02 8.94
N LEU A 357 -6.52 -5.26 8.67
CA LEU A 357 -5.65 -6.42 8.90
C LEU A 357 -4.42 -6.43 7.98
N TYR A 358 -4.53 -5.87 6.79
CA TYR A 358 -3.44 -5.78 5.83
C TYR A 358 -2.35 -4.78 6.25
N SER A 359 -2.72 -3.71 6.93
CA SER A 359 -1.80 -2.67 7.37
C SER A 359 -1.24 -2.98 8.76
N PRO A 360 0.09 -2.89 8.97
CA PRO A 360 0.69 -3.07 10.29
C PRO A 360 0.24 -2.02 11.32
N TYR A 361 -0.38 -0.94 10.88
CA TYR A 361 -0.76 0.18 11.75
C TYR A 361 -2.27 0.23 12.03
N TRP A 362 -3.12 -0.31 11.16
CA TRP A 362 -4.57 -0.09 11.23
C TRP A 362 -5.33 -1.11 12.08
N PHE A 363 -4.80 -2.32 12.22
CA PHE A 363 -5.47 -3.31 13.06
C PHE A 363 -5.50 -2.93 14.54
N THR A 364 -4.61 -2.04 14.98
CA THR A 364 -4.60 -1.52 16.36
C THR A 364 -5.78 -0.61 16.66
N ASP A 365 -6.39 -0.02 15.64
CA ASP A 365 -7.52 0.89 15.73
C ASP A 365 -8.88 0.18 15.73
N LEU A 366 -8.90 -1.09 15.38
CA LEU A 366 -10.16 -1.85 15.27
C LEU A 366 -11.05 -1.76 16.51
N PRO A 367 -10.56 -1.78 17.76
CA PRO A 367 -11.42 -1.64 18.92
C PRO A 367 -12.15 -0.29 19.01
N GLU A 368 -11.47 0.81 18.60
CA GLU A 368 -12.05 2.15 18.59
C GLU A 368 -13.01 2.30 17.41
N LEU A 369 -12.62 1.88 16.21
CA LEU A 369 -13.52 1.84 15.05
C LEU A 369 -14.83 1.10 15.36
N VAL A 370 -14.75 -0.06 16.02
CA VAL A 370 -15.94 -0.82 16.43
C VAL A 370 -16.79 -0.02 17.42
N ALA A 371 -16.19 0.65 18.38
CA ALA A 371 -16.93 1.46 19.35
C ALA A 371 -17.66 2.64 18.69
N GLU A 372 -17.04 3.30 17.72
CA GLU A 372 -17.68 4.37 16.94
C GLU A 372 -18.84 3.84 16.11
N LEU A 373 -18.68 2.71 15.42
CA LEU A 373 -19.73 2.09 14.62
C LEU A 373 -20.91 1.59 15.49
N GLU A 374 -20.66 1.07 16.70
CA GLU A 374 -21.70 0.70 17.67
C GLU A 374 -22.52 1.93 18.13
N ASP A 375 -21.90 3.10 18.22
CA ASP A 375 -22.57 4.38 18.55
C ASP A 375 -23.22 5.03 17.31
N GLY A 376 -23.04 4.46 16.10
CA GLY A 376 -23.58 4.95 14.83
C GLY A 376 -22.77 6.11 14.24
N ASP A 377 -21.54 6.26 14.66
CA ASP A 377 -20.55 7.17 14.06
C ASP A 377 -19.87 6.47 12.88
N THR A 378 -19.93 7.06 11.70
CA THR A 378 -19.42 6.49 10.47
C THR A 378 -18.30 7.32 9.82
N ASP A 379 -17.77 8.30 10.56
CA ASP A 379 -16.78 9.24 10.00
C ASP A 379 -15.48 8.53 9.61
N ALA A 380 -15.03 7.59 10.44
CA ALA A 380 -13.85 6.76 10.12
C ALA A 380 -14.05 5.94 8.83
N VAL A 381 -15.26 5.38 8.63
CA VAL A 381 -15.62 4.65 7.41
C VAL A 381 -15.62 5.57 6.19
N ALA A 382 -16.26 6.74 6.30
CA ALA A 382 -16.30 7.73 5.20
C ALA A 382 -14.89 8.16 4.79
N SER A 383 -14.03 8.37 5.76
CA SER A 383 -12.63 8.74 5.53
C SER A 383 -11.83 7.63 4.89
N TYR A 384 -11.99 6.40 5.36
CA TYR A 384 -11.35 5.23 4.76
C TYR A 384 -11.75 5.06 3.27
N LEU A 385 -13.05 5.13 2.97
CA LEU A 385 -13.55 5.04 1.60
C LEU A 385 -13.04 6.21 0.73
N SER A 386 -12.91 7.41 1.31
CA SER A 386 -12.33 8.56 0.61
C SER A 386 -10.85 8.34 0.26
N GLN A 387 -10.09 7.73 1.15
CA GLN A 387 -8.70 7.37 0.88
C GLN A 387 -8.60 6.28 -0.20
N GLN A 388 -9.42 5.26 -0.13
CA GLN A 388 -9.50 4.21 -1.15
C GLN A 388 -9.74 4.82 -2.54
N ARG A 389 -10.77 5.67 -2.65
CA ARG A 389 -11.11 6.36 -3.89
C ARG A 389 -9.96 7.22 -4.43
N THR A 390 -9.22 7.87 -3.54
CA THR A 390 -8.06 8.68 -3.89
C THR A 390 -6.88 7.83 -4.38
N ASN A 391 -6.72 6.61 -3.86
CA ASN A 391 -5.63 5.70 -4.22
C ASN A 391 -5.94 4.80 -5.43
N GLU A 392 -7.19 4.66 -5.81
CA GLU A 392 -7.64 3.86 -6.96
C GLU A 392 -6.82 4.08 -8.25
N PRO A 393 -6.44 5.33 -8.63
CA PRO A 393 -5.65 5.58 -9.83
C PRO A 393 -4.24 4.96 -9.84
N PHE A 394 -3.74 4.45 -8.70
CA PHE A 394 -2.39 3.88 -8.59
C PHE A 394 -2.36 2.36 -8.71
N PHE A 395 -3.39 1.78 -9.30
CA PHE A 395 -3.50 0.36 -9.53
C PHE A 395 -4.07 0.05 -10.93
N THR A 396 -3.56 -0.98 -11.58
CA THR A 396 -3.96 -1.40 -12.92
C THR A 396 -4.66 -2.76 -12.89
N ASP A 397 -5.99 -2.75 -12.88
CA ASP A 397 -6.84 -3.95 -12.79
C ASP A 397 -6.57 -4.99 -13.87
N GLY A 398 -6.42 -4.56 -15.14
CA GLY A 398 -6.21 -5.49 -16.24
C GLY A 398 -4.89 -6.26 -16.14
N MET A 399 -3.84 -5.65 -15.54
CA MET A 399 -2.61 -6.36 -15.22
C MET A 399 -2.84 -7.38 -14.11
N PHE A 400 -3.59 -7.00 -13.07
CA PHE A 400 -3.97 -7.91 -11.99
C PHE A 400 -4.70 -9.13 -12.52
N TYR A 401 -5.80 -8.93 -13.28
CA TYR A 401 -6.58 -10.05 -13.82
C TYR A 401 -5.78 -10.91 -14.81
N ALA A 402 -4.89 -10.29 -15.60
CA ALA A 402 -4.05 -11.07 -16.52
C ALA A 402 -3.14 -12.03 -15.75
N ILE A 403 -2.46 -11.58 -14.70
CA ILE A 403 -1.58 -12.42 -13.88
C ILE A 403 -2.40 -13.49 -13.13
N GLU A 404 -3.44 -13.09 -12.40
CA GLU A 404 -4.28 -14.03 -11.62
C GLU A 404 -4.85 -15.13 -12.52
N CYS A 405 -5.40 -14.76 -13.67
CA CYS A 405 -6.02 -15.72 -14.56
C CYS A 405 -5.03 -16.55 -15.36
N ASN A 406 -3.83 -16.03 -15.67
CA ASN A 406 -2.81 -16.79 -16.40
C ASN A 406 -1.96 -17.70 -15.51
N GLU A 407 -1.82 -17.38 -14.20
CA GLU A 407 -0.83 -18.03 -13.34
C GLU A 407 -1.37 -18.64 -12.04
N GLU A 408 -2.52 -18.21 -11.52
CA GLU A 408 -3.08 -18.72 -10.25
C GLU A 408 -4.26 -19.65 -10.54
N ILE A 409 -5.35 -19.11 -11.09
CA ILE A 409 -6.59 -19.84 -11.28
C ILE A 409 -6.44 -21.10 -12.18
N VAL A 410 -5.53 -21.08 -13.13
CA VAL A 410 -5.28 -22.21 -14.04
C VAL A 410 -4.67 -23.43 -13.33
N PHE A 411 -4.10 -23.25 -12.16
CA PHE A 411 -3.56 -24.33 -11.31
C PHE A 411 -4.48 -24.75 -10.17
N ALA A 412 -5.51 -23.96 -9.86
CA ALA A 412 -6.46 -24.27 -8.80
C ALA A 412 -7.49 -25.33 -9.25
N ASP A 413 -7.84 -26.24 -8.34
CA ASP A 413 -8.92 -27.22 -8.56
C ASP A 413 -10.20 -26.71 -7.87
N PRO A 414 -11.28 -26.41 -8.62
CA PRO A 414 -12.52 -25.90 -8.05
C PRO A 414 -13.10 -26.76 -6.93
N ALA A 415 -12.93 -28.08 -6.99
CA ALA A 415 -13.44 -28.98 -5.97
C ALA A 415 -12.58 -28.95 -4.69
N GLU A 416 -11.27 -28.74 -4.83
CA GLU A 416 -10.36 -28.56 -3.68
C GLU A 416 -10.58 -27.18 -3.03
N VAL A 417 -10.74 -26.14 -3.83
CA VAL A 417 -11.08 -24.80 -3.36
C VAL A 417 -12.40 -24.82 -2.58
N ALA A 418 -13.49 -25.32 -3.18
CA ALA A 418 -14.80 -25.42 -2.51
C ALA A 418 -14.76 -26.27 -1.23
N ALA A 419 -13.90 -27.31 -1.17
CA ALA A 419 -13.75 -28.13 0.02
C ALA A 419 -12.92 -27.46 1.13
N ALA A 420 -12.08 -26.49 0.78
CA ALA A 420 -11.23 -25.75 1.70
C ALA A 420 -11.92 -24.49 2.28
N MET A 421 -12.99 -24.01 1.64
CA MET A 421 -13.71 -22.81 2.08
C MET A 421 -14.10 -22.91 3.54
N PRO A 422 -13.66 -21.98 4.40
CA PRO A 422 -14.07 -21.94 5.80
C PRO A 422 -15.52 -21.46 5.95
N ALA A 423 -16.10 -21.68 7.13
CA ALA A 423 -17.41 -21.13 7.43
C ALA A 423 -17.31 -19.60 7.59
N ASP A 424 -18.23 -18.87 7.00
CA ASP A 424 -18.34 -17.42 7.16
C ASP A 424 -18.68 -17.06 8.62
N PRO A 425 -17.81 -16.32 9.33
CA PRO A 425 -18.10 -15.90 10.70
C PRO A 425 -19.03 -14.69 10.76
N PHE A 426 -19.14 -13.90 9.68
CA PHE A 426 -19.92 -12.67 9.66
C PHE A 426 -21.40 -12.91 9.33
N GLY A 427 -21.74 -14.04 8.73
CA GLY A 427 -23.10 -14.43 8.40
C GLY A 427 -23.67 -13.73 7.18
N LEU A 428 -22.79 -13.34 6.26
CA LEU A 428 -23.13 -12.71 4.99
C LEU A 428 -23.25 -13.72 3.84
N ASP A 429 -23.20 -14.99 4.18
CA ASP A 429 -23.35 -16.25 3.40
C ASP A 429 -22.47 -16.36 2.13
N GLU A 430 -22.13 -15.27 1.47
CA GLU A 430 -21.42 -15.22 0.18
C GLU A 430 -20.22 -14.25 0.20
N THR A 431 -20.25 -13.26 1.09
CA THR A 431 -19.23 -12.19 1.16
C THR A 431 -17.86 -12.67 1.61
N PHE A 432 -17.79 -13.84 2.23
CA PHE A 432 -16.52 -14.39 2.70
C PHE A 432 -15.61 -14.83 1.53
N ASP A 433 -16.19 -15.47 0.52
CA ASP A 433 -15.52 -15.81 -0.74
C ASP A 433 -14.95 -14.54 -1.43
N PHE A 434 -15.62 -13.45 -1.23
CA PHE A 434 -15.46 -12.15 -1.74
C PHE A 434 -14.39 -11.28 -1.02
N ALA A 435 -14.43 -11.18 0.30
CA ALA A 435 -13.44 -10.41 1.07
C ALA A 435 -12.00 -10.89 0.85
N SER A 436 -11.82 -12.13 0.40
CA SER A 436 -10.53 -12.71 0.07
C SER A 436 -10.10 -12.55 -1.38
N ASN A 437 -10.99 -12.07 -2.27
CA ASN A 437 -10.79 -12.00 -3.72
C ASN A 437 -10.33 -13.35 -4.36
N ASN A 438 -10.67 -14.44 -3.70
CA ASN A 438 -10.22 -15.79 -3.99
C ASN A 438 -11.39 -16.76 -3.76
N GLY A 439 -11.14 -18.03 -3.84
CA GLY A 439 -12.19 -19.01 -3.67
C GLY A 439 -12.96 -19.28 -4.97
N SER A 440 -14.24 -19.61 -4.87
CA SER A 440 -15.04 -20.00 -6.03
C SER A 440 -15.34 -18.84 -7.00
N SER A 441 -15.36 -17.61 -6.53
CA SER A 441 -15.59 -16.41 -7.34
C SER A 441 -14.47 -16.17 -8.36
N ALA A 442 -13.22 -16.48 -8.03
CA ALA A 442 -12.06 -16.32 -8.91
C ALA A 442 -12.20 -17.08 -10.25
N PHE A 443 -12.89 -18.25 -10.24
CA PHE A 443 -13.13 -19.01 -11.47
C PHE A 443 -14.05 -18.25 -12.44
N GLY A 444 -15.15 -17.65 -11.93
CA GLY A 444 -16.06 -16.85 -12.72
C GLY A 444 -15.40 -15.61 -13.30
N THR A 445 -14.59 -14.92 -12.49
CA THR A 445 -13.78 -13.76 -12.89
C THR A 445 -12.87 -14.11 -14.05
N CYS A 446 -12.13 -15.23 -13.95
CA CYS A 446 -11.20 -15.64 -15.01
C CYS A 446 -11.90 -16.29 -16.20
N GLU A 447 -13.14 -16.80 -16.07
CA GLU A 447 -13.96 -17.16 -17.21
C GLU A 447 -14.40 -15.90 -18.00
N ALA A 448 -14.70 -14.81 -17.31
CA ALA A 448 -15.11 -13.55 -17.92
C ALA A 448 -13.93 -12.79 -18.55
N PHE A 449 -12.85 -12.56 -17.80
CA PHE A 449 -11.65 -11.88 -18.31
C PHE A 449 -10.86 -12.76 -19.27
N GLY A 450 -10.84 -14.08 -19.04
CA GLY A 450 -10.15 -15.09 -19.85
C GLY A 450 -8.81 -15.48 -19.24
N ALA A 451 -8.61 -16.79 -19.15
CA ALA A 451 -7.35 -17.38 -18.73
C ALA A 451 -6.51 -17.80 -19.93
N GLY A 452 -5.21 -17.49 -19.87
CA GLY A 452 -4.24 -17.90 -20.88
C GLY A 452 -3.65 -19.27 -20.60
N THR A 453 -2.55 -19.57 -21.26
CA THR A 453 -1.76 -20.79 -21.01
C THR A 453 -0.53 -20.42 -20.19
N PRO A 454 -0.41 -20.87 -18.93
CA PRO A 454 0.73 -20.53 -18.10
C PRO A 454 2.04 -21.07 -18.70
N PRO A 455 3.16 -20.35 -18.58
CA PRO A 455 4.45 -20.85 -18.99
C PRO A 455 4.82 -22.15 -18.25
N ALA A 456 5.50 -23.06 -18.94
CA ALA A 456 5.89 -24.34 -18.36
C ALA A 456 6.80 -24.14 -17.14
N GLY A 457 6.42 -24.70 -15.99
CA GLY A 457 7.17 -24.61 -14.74
C GLY A 457 6.98 -23.29 -13.96
N SER A 458 6.09 -22.41 -14.38
CA SER A 458 5.79 -21.16 -13.66
C SER A 458 5.29 -21.39 -12.23
N ASN A 459 4.62 -22.52 -12.00
CA ASN A 459 4.13 -22.92 -10.66
C ASN A 459 5.10 -23.87 -9.90
N ASP A 460 6.31 -24.09 -10.39
CA ASP A 460 7.31 -24.89 -9.67
C ASP A 460 8.03 -24.02 -8.63
N ALA A 461 8.35 -24.59 -7.46
CA ALA A 461 9.15 -23.90 -6.44
C ALA A 461 10.50 -23.45 -7.00
N VAL A 462 10.91 -22.24 -6.67
CA VAL A 462 12.21 -21.70 -7.06
C VAL A 462 13.31 -22.29 -6.17
N VAL A 463 14.33 -22.88 -6.76
CA VAL A 463 15.51 -23.40 -6.07
C VAL A 463 16.71 -22.49 -6.39
N SER A 464 17.30 -21.90 -5.38
CA SER A 464 18.39 -20.93 -5.55
C SER A 464 19.42 -21.00 -4.42
N ASP A 465 20.69 -20.68 -4.75
CA ASP A 465 21.78 -20.45 -3.79
C ASP A 465 22.14 -18.96 -3.64
N ILE A 466 21.38 -18.07 -4.24
CA ILE A 466 21.50 -16.61 -4.07
C ILE A 466 21.17 -16.26 -2.60
N PRO A 467 22.03 -15.48 -1.91
CA PRO A 467 21.72 -15.03 -0.58
C PRO A 467 20.38 -14.29 -0.53
N THR A 468 19.46 -14.75 0.31
CA THR A 468 18.08 -14.24 0.36
C THR A 468 17.67 -13.92 1.80
N LEU A 469 17.15 -12.73 2.02
CA LEU A 469 16.39 -12.36 3.22
C LEU A 469 14.91 -12.60 2.96
N VAL A 470 14.29 -13.44 3.78
CA VAL A 470 12.88 -13.80 3.72
C VAL A 470 12.19 -13.15 4.91
N MET A 471 11.20 -12.31 4.68
CA MET A 471 10.51 -11.56 5.73
C MET A 471 9.00 -11.85 5.67
N ALA A 472 8.34 -11.86 6.84
CA ALA A 472 6.91 -12.11 6.94
C ALA A 472 6.30 -11.49 8.20
N GLY A 473 5.09 -10.99 8.12
CA GLY A 473 4.28 -10.53 9.24
C GLY A 473 3.43 -11.65 9.86
N GLY A 474 3.32 -11.66 11.20
CA GLY A 474 2.54 -12.67 11.92
C GLY A 474 1.02 -12.51 11.77
N PHE A 475 0.57 -11.31 11.40
CA PHE A 475 -0.83 -10.97 11.18
C PHE A 475 -1.19 -10.81 9.69
N ASP A 476 -0.29 -11.14 8.77
CA ASP A 476 -0.53 -10.98 7.33
C ASP A 476 -1.76 -11.78 6.87
N PRO A 477 -2.83 -11.11 6.36
CA PRO A 477 -4.07 -11.77 5.96
C PRO A 477 -4.00 -12.42 4.57
N VAL A 478 -2.92 -12.19 3.81
CA VAL A 478 -2.82 -12.58 2.39
C VAL A 478 -1.64 -13.50 2.14
N THR A 479 -0.44 -13.15 2.63
CA THR A 479 0.79 -13.92 2.43
C THR A 479 1.32 -14.45 3.76
N PRO A 480 0.76 -15.55 4.28
CA PRO A 480 1.02 -16.02 5.63
C PRO A 480 2.48 -16.46 5.83
N VAL A 481 2.95 -16.44 7.07
CA VAL A 481 4.28 -16.92 7.47
C VAL A 481 4.62 -18.30 6.88
N SER A 482 3.61 -19.18 6.76
CA SER A 482 3.81 -20.52 6.19
C SER A 482 4.28 -20.51 4.73
N TRP A 483 3.92 -19.49 3.94
CA TRP A 483 4.42 -19.34 2.57
C TRP A 483 5.87 -18.87 2.54
N ALA A 484 6.26 -18.00 3.46
CA ALA A 484 7.66 -17.60 3.64
C ALA A 484 8.52 -18.79 4.08
N GLU A 485 8.03 -19.63 5.02
CA GLU A 485 8.67 -20.87 5.42
C GLU A 485 8.85 -21.82 4.23
N GLN A 486 7.80 -22.00 3.41
CA GLN A 486 7.86 -22.86 2.22
C GLN A 486 8.88 -22.35 1.20
N ALA A 487 8.94 -21.05 0.93
CA ALA A 487 9.96 -20.47 0.06
C ALA A 487 11.36 -20.71 0.58
N ALA A 488 11.58 -20.51 1.87
CA ALA A 488 12.88 -20.71 2.53
C ALA A 488 13.40 -22.16 2.43
N GLU A 489 12.52 -23.18 2.35
CA GLU A 489 12.93 -24.58 2.21
C GLU A 489 13.74 -24.86 0.92
N THR A 490 13.59 -24.05 -0.11
CA THR A 490 14.25 -24.23 -1.42
C THR A 490 15.31 -23.17 -1.71
N LEU A 491 15.52 -22.21 -0.81
CA LEU A 491 16.54 -21.17 -0.89
C LEU A 491 17.71 -21.50 0.05
N GLU A 492 18.79 -22.07 -0.51
CA GLU A 492 19.89 -22.68 0.27
C GLU A 492 20.57 -21.68 1.24
N ASN A 493 20.70 -20.41 0.86
CA ASN A 493 21.38 -19.36 1.63
C ASN A 493 20.38 -18.29 2.10
N SER A 494 19.27 -18.71 2.72
CA SER A 494 18.25 -17.79 3.20
C SER A 494 18.27 -17.60 4.71
N PHE A 495 17.86 -16.41 5.16
CA PHE A 495 17.51 -16.10 6.55
C PHE A 495 16.03 -15.73 6.59
N LEU A 496 15.26 -16.41 7.44
CA LEU A 496 13.85 -16.12 7.68
C LEU A 496 13.69 -15.23 8.90
N VAL A 497 13.06 -14.08 8.70
CA VAL A 497 12.71 -13.12 9.75
C VAL A 497 11.20 -13.01 9.81
N VAL A 498 10.61 -13.22 10.97
CA VAL A 498 9.18 -13.06 11.21
C VAL A 498 8.98 -11.92 12.19
N ALA A 499 8.19 -10.93 11.81
CA ALA A 499 7.69 -9.87 12.67
C ALA A 499 6.36 -10.34 13.31
N PRO A 500 6.36 -10.79 14.59
CA PRO A 500 5.25 -11.58 15.13
C PRO A 500 3.95 -10.80 15.32
N PHE A 501 4.05 -9.46 15.39
CA PHE A 501 2.94 -8.56 15.64
C PHE A 501 2.77 -7.53 14.53
N ASP A 502 3.36 -7.78 13.38
CA ASP A 502 3.27 -6.96 12.19
C ASP A 502 2.44 -7.67 11.12
N SER A 503 2.03 -6.95 10.09
CA SER A 503 1.17 -7.48 9.04
C SER A 503 1.88 -7.51 7.68
N HIS A 504 1.23 -7.10 6.60
CA HIS A 504 1.75 -7.19 5.24
C HIS A 504 2.78 -6.10 4.94
N GLY A 505 3.98 -6.50 4.51
CA GLY A 505 5.07 -5.56 4.20
C GLY A 505 5.83 -5.10 5.45
N VAL A 506 6.69 -5.95 6.00
CA VAL A 506 7.45 -5.67 7.24
C VAL A 506 8.82 -5.01 7.01
N SER A 507 9.26 -4.91 5.76
CA SER A 507 10.54 -4.28 5.42
C SER A 507 10.54 -2.75 5.46
N PRO A 508 9.45 -2.01 5.16
CA PRO A 508 9.38 -0.59 5.41
C PRO A 508 9.47 -0.26 6.91
N GLY A 509 9.80 0.97 7.22
CA GLY A 509 9.96 1.43 8.61
C GLY A 509 11.35 1.16 9.22
N GLU A 510 11.60 1.71 10.41
CA GLU A 510 12.94 1.76 11.01
C GLU A 510 13.53 0.37 11.29
N CYS A 511 12.74 -0.53 11.88
CA CYS A 511 13.19 -1.87 12.22
C CYS A 511 13.43 -2.72 10.97
N GLY A 512 12.44 -2.86 10.11
CA GLY A 512 12.52 -3.67 8.89
C GLY A 512 13.61 -3.21 7.95
N MET A 513 13.68 -1.89 7.68
CA MET A 513 14.70 -1.33 6.82
C MET A 513 16.11 -1.40 7.44
N GLY A 514 16.22 -1.35 8.77
CA GLY A 514 17.46 -1.61 9.47
C GLY A 514 17.99 -3.02 9.23
N ILE A 515 17.11 -4.03 9.26
CA ILE A 515 17.40 -5.43 8.95
C ILE A 515 17.80 -5.59 7.48
N VAL A 516 17.03 -5.01 6.54
CA VAL A 516 17.32 -5.01 5.10
C VAL A 516 18.71 -4.44 4.82
N ARG A 517 19.04 -3.27 5.37
CA ARG A 517 20.35 -2.64 5.19
C ARG A 517 21.48 -3.48 5.75
N SER A 518 21.30 -4.06 6.95
CA SER A 518 22.29 -4.96 7.57
C SER A 518 22.56 -6.18 6.69
N PHE A 519 21.52 -6.80 6.12
CA PHE A 519 21.65 -7.92 5.20
C PHE A 519 22.34 -7.52 3.90
N LEU A 520 21.96 -6.38 3.29
CA LEU A 520 22.61 -5.88 2.07
C LEU A 520 24.11 -5.63 2.27
N ASP A 521 24.56 -5.25 3.46
CA ASP A 521 25.97 -4.99 3.77
C ASP A 521 26.75 -6.29 3.97
N ASP A 522 26.16 -7.30 4.62
CA ASP A 522 26.79 -8.62 4.84
C ASP A 522 25.78 -9.77 4.70
N PRO A 523 25.48 -10.18 3.44
CA PRO A 523 24.46 -11.19 3.18
C PRO A 523 24.84 -12.63 3.61
N ALA A 524 26.02 -12.83 4.14
CA ALA A 524 26.46 -14.11 4.69
C ALA A 524 26.22 -14.24 6.21
N THR A 525 25.83 -13.13 6.86
CA THR A 525 25.56 -13.08 8.30
C THR A 525 24.07 -12.82 8.53
N GLU A 526 23.47 -13.66 9.39
CA GLU A 526 22.08 -13.47 9.80
C GLU A 526 21.90 -12.10 10.48
N PRO A 527 20.98 -11.24 9.98
CA PRO A 527 20.76 -9.93 10.57
C PRO A 527 20.12 -10.05 11.97
N ASP A 528 20.38 -9.07 12.82
CA ASP A 528 19.73 -8.98 14.13
C ASP A 528 18.30 -8.43 13.93
N ALA A 529 17.31 -9.26 14.19
CA ALA A 529 15.89 -8.94 14.07
C ALA A 529 15.21 -8.73 15.44
N SER A 530 16.00 -8.55 16.51
CA SER A 530 15.45 -8.43 17.88
C SER A 530 14.56 -7.18 18.08
N CYS A 531 14.61 -6.19 17.20
CA CYS A 531 13.71 -5.05 17.24
C CYS A 531 12.24 -5.44 17.01
N PHE A 532 11.95 -6.55 16.33
CA PHE A 532 10.59 -7.08 16.23
C PHE A 532 10.12 -7.84 17.48
N ASP A 533 11.06 -8.27 18.35
CA ASP A 533 10.73 -9.04 19.56
C ASP A 533 10.30 -8.14 20.74
N ASP A 534 10.64 -6.85 20.72
CA ASP A 534 10.42 -5.92 21.84
C ASP A 534 8.98 -5.38 21.92
N GLY A 535 8.10 -5.71 20.97
CA GLY A 535 6.73 -5.22 20.86
C GLY A 535 5.68 -6.21 21.38
N ALA A 536 4.89 -5.79 22.36
CA ALA A 536 3.52 -6.28 22.48
C ALA A 536 2.64 -5.32 21.66
N VAL A 537 1.63 -5.83 20.94
CA VAL A 537 0.63 -4.97 20.31
C VAL A 537 0.00 -4.10 21.38
N THR A 538 -0.04 -2.81 21.18
CA THR A 538 -0.80 -1.89 22.00
C THR A 538 -2.02 -1.47 21.20
N PHE A 539 -3.16 -1.99 21.57
CA PHE A 539 -4.45 -1.54 21.07
C PHE A 539 -4.90 -0.40 21.96
N LEU A 540 -5.39 0.67 21.38
CA LEU A 540 -5.96 1.81 22.14
C LEU A 540 -5.02 2.33 23.23
N GLY A 541 -4.41 3.42 23.01
CA GLY A 541 -3.70 4.17 24.04
C GLY A 541 -4.18 5.61 24.05
N ALA A 542 -4.47 6.15 25.22
CA ALA A 542 -4.35 7.60 25.33
C ALA A 542 -2.97 7.98 24.79
N PRO A 543 -2.88 9.00 23.92
CA PRO A 543 -1.59 9.38 23.35
C PRO A 543 -0.55 9.53 24.46
N PRO A 544 0.66 8.93 24.32
CA PRO A 544 1.69 9.08 25.33
C PRO A 544 2.00 10.56 25.52
N ALA A 545 2.32 10.94 26.76
CA ALA A 545 2.77 12.29 27.03
C ALA A 545 3.94 12.63 26.09
N VAL A 546 3.85 13.77 25.42
CA VAL A 546 4.84 14.18 24.43
C VAL A 546 6.16 14.51 25.12
N ASP A 547 7.15 13.63 24.99
CA ASP A 547 8.53 13.93 25.38
C ASP A 547 9.17 14.85 24.34
N LEU A 548 9.92 15.83 24.77
CA LEU A 548 10.57 16.79 23.88
C LEU A 548 12.09 16.63 23.91
N GLU A 549 12.72 16.73 22.75
CA GLU A 549 14.17 16.71 22.57
C GLU A 549 14.68 17.95 21.84
N ASP A 550 15.97 18.29 22.01
CA ASP A 550 16.58 19.42 21.34
C ASP A 550 16.65 19.16 19.81
N PHE A 551 16.31 20.18 19.03
CA PHE A 551 16.21 20.10 17.58
C PHE A 551 16.85 21.31 16.89
N SER A 552 17.51 21.09 15.75
CA SER A 552 17.94 22.17 14.86
C SER A 552 18.01 21.73 13.41
N TYR A 553 17.73 22.65 12.48
CA TYR A 553 17.96 22.43 11.05
C TYR A 553 18.32 23.72 10.31
N ASP A 554 19.03 23.57 9.18
CA ASP A 554 19.31 24.67 8.21
C ASP A 554 18.05 24.93 7.39
N THR A 555 17.49 26.13 7.47
CA THR A 555 16.27 26.51 6.76
C THR A 555 16.42 26.63 5.25
N GLY A 556 17.64 26.52 4.72
CA GLY A 556 17.93 26.79 3.31
C GLY A 556 17.88 28.27 2.90
N PHE A 557 17.50 29.16 3.82
CA PHE A 557 17.42 30.64 3.58
C PHE A 557 18.51 31.44 4.29
N GLY A 558 19.61 30.78 4.68
CA GLY A 558 20.72 31.41 5.39
C GLY A 558 20.49 31.64 6.87
N ALA A 559 19.72 30.79 7.48
CA ALA A 559 19.46 30.74 8.91
C ALA A 559 19.38 29.31 9.42
N GLU A 560 19.72 29.11 10.69
CA GLU A 560 19.49 27.86 11.43
C GLU A 560 18.31 28.09 12.39
N LEU A 561 17.29 27.22 12.33
CA LEU A 561 16.24 27.15 13.33
C LEU A 561 16.65 26.16 14.41
N THR A 562 16.50 26.56 15.67
CA THR A 562 16.75 25.73 16.84
C THR A 562 15.54 25.74 17.76
N GLY A 563 15.28 24.67 18.46
CA GLY A 563 14.17 24.56 19.38
C GLY A 563 14.07 23.18 19.99
N VAL A 564 12.89 22.76 20.29
CA VAL A 564 12.60 21.38 20.69
C VAL A 564 11.56 20.79 19.75
N ARG A 565 11.62 19.47 19.59
CA ARG A 565 10.66 18.70 18.80
C ARG A 565 10.11 17.55 19.62
N PRO A 566 8.96 16.97 19.23
CA PRO A 566 8.48 15.73 19.82
C PRO A 566 9.50 14.60 19.61
N SER A 567 9.85 13.91 20.68
CA SER A 567 10.72 12.72 20.60
C SER A 567 9.91 11.53 20.10
N GLY A 568 10.46 10.81 19.14
CA GLY A 568 9.82 9.62 18.57
C GLY A 568 8.75 9.91 17.50
N TRP A 569 8.48 11.18 17.17
CA TRP A 569 7.62 11.51 16.05
C TRP A 569 8.39 11.44 14.74
N GLU A 570 7.74 11.01 13.70
CA GLU A 570 8.31 10.97 12.37
C GLU A 570 8.56 12.38 11.83
N GLN A 571 9.67 12.55 11.15
CA GLN A 571 9.98 13.80 10.48
C GLN A 571 9.51 13.68 9.03
N GLY A 572 8.58 14.54 8.62
CA GLY A 572 8.10 14.59 7.25
C GLY A 572 9.09 15.22 6.27
N ASP A 573 8.68 15.31 5.03
CA ASP A 573 9.51 15.77 3.90
C ASP A 573 9.73 17.28 3.86
N LEU A 574 8.88 18.06 4.52
CA LEU A 574 9.07 19.50 4.69
C LEU A 574 9.96 19.73 5.89
N LEU A 575 11.15 20.28 5.70
CA LEU A 575 12.09 20.59 6.78
C LEU A 575 11.38 21.28 7.96
N GLY A 576 11.30 20.60 9.10
CA GLY A 576 10.66 21.08 10.33
C GLY A 576 9.21 20.66 10.52
N ASP A 577 8.66 19.79 9.70
CA ASP A 577 7.40 19.10 9.95
C ASP A 577 7.64 17.78 10.71
N PHE A 578 6.76 17.50 11.64
CA PHE A 578 6.74 16.28 12.45
C PHE A 578 5.31 15.80 12.55
N TYR A 579 5.10 14.52 12.42
CA TYR A 579 3.79 13.92 12.60
C TYR A 579 3.86 12.72 13.53
N ARG A 580 2.79 12.52 14.24
CA ARG A 580 2.51 11.33 15.02
C ARG A 580 1.36 10.63 14.32
N GLN A 581 1.62 9.43 13.89
CA GLN A 581 0.61 8.54 13.38
C GLN A 581 0.61 7.31 14.26
N GLU A 582 -0.18 7.33 15.31
CA GLU A 582 -0.33 6.19 16.21
C GLU A 582 -1.56 5.37 15.88
N SER A 583 -2.50 5.95 15.15
CA SER A 583 -3.75 5.30 14.76
C SER A 583 -4.42 5.99 13.57
N LEU A 584 -5.42 5.35 12.98
CA LEU A 584 -6.31 5.95 11.99
C LEU A 584 -7.13 7.14 12.56
N LEU A 585 -7.32 7.14 13.87
CA LEU A 585 -8.24 8.05 14.58
C LEU A 585 -7.50 9.13 15.36
N ASP A 586 -6.19 8.98 15.57
CA ASP A 586 -5.35 9.87 16.37
C ASP A 586 -4.11 10.31 15.61
N SER A 587 -4.25 11.37 14.83
CA SER A 587 -3.16 11.94 14.05
C SER A 587 -2.93 13.41 14.42
N THR A 588 -1.69 13.74 14.75
CA THR A 588 -1.27 15.12 15.03
C THR A 588 -0.15 15.54 14.10
N LEU A 589 -0.35 16.62 13.39
CA LEU A 589 0.66 17.22 12.50
C LEU A 589 1.20 18.50 13.16
N PHE A 590 2.52 18.59 13.21
CA PHE A 590 3.19 19.70 13.85
C PHE A 590 4.30 20.26 12.98
N PHE A 591 4.32 21.58 12.75
CA PHE A 591 5.34 22.25 11.96
C PHE A 591 6.06 23.31 12.75
N GLN A 592 7.38 23.39 12.54
CA GLN A 592 8.23 24.49 12.96
C GLN A 592 8.97 25.02 11.71
N LEU A 593 8.52 26.11 11.15
CA LEU A 593 9.03 26.62 9.90
C LEU A 593 9.68 27.99 10.09
N ALA A 594 10.83 28.21 9.48
CA ALA A 594 11.43 29.53 9.34
C ALA A 594 11.88 29.76 7.90
N GLY A 595 11.62 30.94 7.35
CA GLY A 595 11.87 31.17 5.94
C GLY A 595 11.88 32.63 5.54
N ASN A 596 11.25 32.94 4.43
CA ASN A 596 11.11 34.28 3.88
C ASN A 596 9.62 34.71 3.84
N ASP A 597 9.35 35.90 3.31
CA ASP A 597 8.01 36.49 3.26
C ASP A 597 6.99 35.69 2.45
N ASN A 598 7.38 34.62 1.72
CA ASN A 598 6.47 33.75 0.98
C ASN A 598 5.94 32.60 1.84
N LEU A 599 6.43 32.44 3.07
CA LEU A 599 6.00 31.32 3.93
C LEU A 599 4.55 31.46 4.39
N ALA A 600 4.06 32.68 4.68
CA ALA A 600 2.67 32.89 5.11
C ALA A 600 1.63 32.41 4.09
N PRO A 601 1.70 32.79 2.81
CA PRO A 601 0.79 32.27 1.82
C PRO A 601 0.86 30.74 1.67
N LEU A 602 2.04 30.15 1.81
CA LEU A 602 2.22 28.70 1.72
C LEU A 602 1.49 27.97 2.85
N VAL A 603 1.60 28.43 4.09
CA VAL A 603 0.88 27.85 5.24
C VAL A 603 -0.65 28.00 5.08
N ASP A 604 -1.11 29.18 4.67
CA ASP A 604 -2.53 29.44 4.48
C ASP A 604 -3.10 28.63 3.30
N ASP A 605 -2.36 28.51 2.19
CA ASP A 605 -2.75 27.70 1.03
C ASP A 605 -2.75 26.20 1.36
N TYR A 606 -1.81 25.72 2.15
CA TYR A 606 -1.74 24.32 2.61
C TYR A 606 -2.95 23.99 3.50
N LEU A 607 -3.22 24.80 4.52
CA LEU A 607 -4.36 24.57 5.42
C LEU A 607 -5.70 24.61 4.68
N ALA A 608 -5.89 25.59 3.79
CA ALA A 608 -7.15 25.73 3.06
C ALA A 608 -7.31 24.72 1.92
N GLY A 609 -6.21 24.36 1.24
CA GLY A 609 -6.24 23.54 0.04
C GLY A 609 -6.03 22.04 0.29
N VAL A 610 -5.28 21.66 1.33
CA VAL A 610 -4.96 20.26 1.65
C VAL A 610 -5.80 19.77 2.83
N ILE A 611 -5.92 20.59 3.90
CA ILE A 611 -6.61 20.19 5.13
C ILE A 611 -8.06 20.73 5.18
N GLY A 612 -8.43 21.63 4.29
CA GLY A 612 -9.77 22.23 4.24
C GLY A 612 -10.03 23.28 5.34
N ILE A 613 -9.05 23.62 6.18
CA ILE A 613 -9.20 24.57 7.29
C ILE A 613 -8.93 25.99 6.83
N THR A 614 -9.85 26.90 7.10
CA THR A 614 -9.66 28.35 6.90
C THR A 614 -9.42 29.03 8.24
N LEU A 615 -8.28 29.68 8.38
CA LEU A 615 -7.91 30.40 9.60
C LEU A 615 -8.73 31.69 9.77
N ASP A 616 -8.97 32.08 11.02
CA ASP A 616 -9.59 33.36 11.38
C ASP A 616 -8.67 34.59 11.14
N GLU A 617 -9.18 35.81 11.40
CA GLU A 617 -8.39 37.07 11.23
C GLU A 617 -7.20 37.17 12.20
N GLY A 618 -7.17 36.32 13.22
CA GLY A 618 -6.10 36.23 14.19
C GLY A 618 -6.03 37.37 15.22
N ALA A 619 -5.22 37.18 16.23
CA ALA A 619 -4.97 38.15 17.29
C ALA A 619 -3.48 38.15 17.67
N ARG A 620 -3.00 39.31 18.15
CA ARG A 620 -1.65 39.37 18.69
C ARG A 620 -1.67 39.00 20.16
N VAL A 621 -0.97 37.95 20.54
CA VAL A 621 -0.93 37.41 21.89
C VAL A 621 0.47 37.45 22.48
N PRO A 622 0.62 37.66 23.80
CA PRO A 622 1.89 37.43 24.46
C PRO A 622 2.14 35.92 24.57
N GLY A 623 3.26 35.46 24.05
CA GLY A 623 3.63 34.06 24.13
C GLY A 623 4.76 33.79 25.13
N PRO A 624 5.10 32.51 25.32
CA PRO A 624 6.24 32.10 26.13
C PRO A 624 7.55 32.75 25.68
N GLY A 625 8.52 32.84 26.57
CA GLY A 625 9.80 33.49 26.28
C GLY A 625 9.76 35.01 26.14
N GLY A 626 8.61 35.64 26.40
CA GLY A 626 8.43 37.10 26.33
C GLY A 626 8.30 37.66 24.91
N ARG A 627 8.11 36.82 23.92
CA ARG A 627 7.83 37.18 22.50
C ARG A 627 6.34 37.45 22.32
N ALA A 628 5.99 38.31 21.39
CA ALA A 628 4.61 38.51 20.99
C ALA A 628 4.39 37.76 19.66
N TRP A 629 3.38 36.92 19.62
CA TRP A 629 2.99 36.10 18.49
C TRP A 629 1.71 36.62 17.84
N ASN A 630 1.57 36.46 16.56
CA ASN A 630 0.26 36.49 15.92
C ASN A 630 -0.31 35.08 16.04
N TYR A 631 -1.49 34.96 16.54
CA TYR A 631 -2.21 33.71 16.75
C TYR A 631 -3.42 33.65 15.85
N ARG A 632 -3.60 32.58 15.14
CA ARG A 632 -4.76 32.29 14.28
C ARG A 632 -5.19 30.86 14.54
N GLN A 633 -6.48 30.64 14.48
CA GLN A 633 -7.05 29.30 14.65
C GLN A 633 -8.09 29.05 13.57
N GLY A 634 -8.40 27.80 13.33
CA GLY A 634 -9.47 27.38 12.45
C GLY A 634 -9.86 25.94 12.76
N THR A 635 -11.06 25.59 12.43
CA THR A 635 -11.55 24.22 12.57
C THR A 635 -12.27 23.82 11.30
N ASN A 636 -12.24 22.53 10.98
CA ASN A 636 -13.02 21.93 9.93
C ASN A 636 -13.27 20.46 10.29
N ASP A 637 -14.55 20.08 10.40
CA ASP A 637 -14.99 18.69 10.59
C ASP A 637 -14.24 17.94 11.72
N GLY A 638 -14.09 18.55 12.92
CA GLY A 638 -13.46 17.97 14.11
C GLY A 638 -11.93 18.07 14.16
N LEU A 639 -11.27 18.59 13.11
CA LEU A 639 -9.88 19.02 13.17
C LEU A 639 -9.77 20.47 13.61
N ALA A 640 -8.77 20.76 14.43
CA ALA A 640 -8.39 22.10 14.81
C ALA A 640 -6.98 22.42 14.34
N ALA A 641 -6.79 23.60 13.78
CA ALA A 641 -5.49 24.14 13.45
C ALA A 641 -5.17 25.35 14.32
N GLU A 642 -3.99 25.33 14.93
CA GLU A 642 -3.45 26.39 15.78
C GLU A 642 -2.18 26.92 15.14
N VAL A 643 -2.18 28.19 14.73
CA VAL A 643 -1.04 28.81 14.03
C VAL A 643 -0.50 29.98 14.81
N TYR A 644 0.77 29.91 15.14
CA TYR A 644 1.51 31.00 15.77
C TYR A 644 2.61 31.49 14.83
N ASP A 645 2.61 32.77 14.49
CA ASP A 645 3.67 33.36 13.68
C ASP A 645 4.30 34.59 14.34
N THR A 646 5.59 34.77 14.08
CA THR A 646 6.34 35.96 14.53
C THR A 646 7.57 36.16 13.64
N THR A 647 8.41 37.13 14.00
CA THR A 647 9.71 37.34 13.33
C THR A 647 10.81 37.22 14.36
N ILE A 648 11.77 36.32 14.15
CA ILE A 648 12.95 36.15 15.01
C ILE A 648 14.20 36.47 14.18
N ASN A 649 15.00 37.42 14.67
CA ASN A 649 16.24 37.88 13.99
C ASN A 649 16.06 38.28 12.52
N GLY A 650 14.84 38.70 12.14
CA GLY A 650 14.51 39.12 10.77
C GLY A 650 13.94 38.02 9.88
N PHE A 651 13.80 36.80 10.40
CA PHE A 651 13.20 35.68 9.69
C PHE A 651 11.75 35.45 10.15
N PRO A 652 10.77 35.38 9.25
CA PRO A 652 9.43 34.90 9.59
C PRO A 652 9.50 33.47 10.14
N VAL A 653 8.81 33.21 11.23
CA VAL A 653 8.75 31.91 11.92
C VAL A 653 7.29 31.54 12.11
N TYR A 654 6.95 30.32 11.78
CA TYR A 654 5.63 29.74 11.93
C TYR A 654 5.73 28.47 12.77
N VAL A 655 4.82 28.34 13.74
CA VAL A 655 4.58 27.09 14.47
C VAL A 655 3.12 26.76 14.25
N LEU A 656 2.87 25.59 13.69
CA LEU A 656 1.55 25.10 13.29
C LEU A 656 1.30 23.76 13.97
N LEU A 657 0.16 23.62 14.60
CA LEU A 657 -0.38 22.37 15.13
C LEU A 657 -1.70 22.10 14.42
N VAL A 658 -1.88 20.91 13.88
CA VAL A 658 -3.18 20.38 13.44
C VAL A 658 -3.42 19.08 14.17
N THR A 659 -4.56 18.97 14.86
CA THR A 659 -4.92 17.82 15.68
C THR A 659 -6.43 17.69 15.78
N ALA A 660 -6.95 16.58 16.29
CA ALA A 660 -8.36 16.41 16.55
C ALA A 660 -8.88 17.45 17.57
N GLU A 661 -10.08 17.99 17.38
CA GLU A 661 -10.65 19.01 18.27
C GLU A 661 -10.64 18.62 19.77
N PRO A 662 -10.94 17.36 20.17
CA PRO A 662 -10.89 16.95 21.57
C PRO A 662 -9.50 17.02 22.19
N GLU A 663 -8.44 16.88 21.39
CA GLU A 663 -7.05 16.84 21.87
C GLU A 663 -6.36 18.20 21.88
N VAL A 664 -6.91 19.21 21.21
CA VAL A 664 -6.24 20.49 20.98
C VAL A 664 -5.77 21.16 22.27
N GLU A 665 -6.56 21.15 23.33
CA GLU A 665 -6.17 21.75 24.62
C GLU A 665 -4.96 21.05 25.23
N GLN A 666 -4.90 19.71 25.16
CA GLN A 666 -3.79 18.93 25.68
C GLN A 666 -2.52 19.16 24.83
N GLN A 667 -2.62 19.11 23.51
CA GLN A 667 -1.50 19.33 22.61
C GLN A 667 -0.95 20.76 22.66
N ILE A 668 -1.79 21.75 22.95
CA ILE A 668 -1.32 23.13 23.20
C ILE A 668 -0.41 23.17 24.44
N ASP A 669 -0.81 22.54 25.53
CA ASP A 669 -0.04 22.57 26.78
C ASP A 669 1.21 21.68 26.72
N ASP A 670 1.12 20.47 26.16
CA ASP A 670 2.19 19.47 26.18
C ASP A 670 3.23 19.68 25.07
N LEU A 671 2.84 20.22 23.91
CA LEU A 671 3.70 20.42 22.76
C LEU A 671 3.88 21.87 22.35
N LEU A 672 2.79 22.57 22.03
CA LEU A 672 2.84 23.86 21.35
C LEU A 672 3.47 24.96 22.21
N LEU A 673 3.06 25.12 23.45
CA LEU A 673 3.62 26.14 24.36
C LEU A 673 5.09 25.90 24.71
N PRO A 674 5.58 24.68 24.99
CA PRO A 674 6.99 24.39 25.15
C PRO A 674 7.84 24.75 23.93
N VAL A 675 7.36 24.43 22.72
CA VAL A 675 8.06 24.78 21.46
C VAL A 675 8.13 26.29 21.27
N LEU A 676 7.02 27.02 21.44
CA LEU A 676 7.02 28.48 21.34
C LEU A 676 8.00 29.14 22.33
N ALA A 677 8.24 28.49 23.47
CA ALA A 677 9.21 28.95 24.47
C ALA A 677 10.67 28.71 24.05
N ALA A 678 10.94 27.60 23.37
CA ALA A 678 12.29 27.12 23.04
C ALA A 678 12.79 27.59 21.67
N ILE A 679 11.89 27.90 20.72
CA ILE A 679 12.25 28.19 19.33
C ILE A 679 13.11 29.45 19.18
N ASP A 680 14.19 29.37 18.43
CA ASP A 680 15.06 30.49 18.06
C ASP A 680 15.57 30.32 16.62
N VAL A 681 15.97 31.41 15.98
CA VAL A 681 16.50 31.41 14.63
C VAL A 681 17.78 32.26 14.61
N GLN A 682 18.88 31.66 14.16
CA GLN A 682 20.16 32.32 14.08
C GLN A 682 20.60 32.45 12.60
N PRO A 683 21.09 33.61 12.15
CA PRO A 683 21.71 33.74 10.83
C PRO A 683 22.97 32.86 10.73
N LEU A 684 23.08 32.10 9.63
CA LEU A 684 24.26 31.27 9.32
C LEU A 684 25.44 32.11 8.86
#